data_93d79e3d871bba97a3a56a17bdedbf0d
#
_entry.id   93d79e3d871bba97a3a56a17bdedbf0d
#
_cell.length_a   1.000
_cell.length_b   1.000
_cell.length_c   1.000
_cell.angle_alpha   90.00
_cell.angle_beta   90.00
_cell.angle_gamma   90.00
#
_symmetry.space_group_name_H-M   'P 1'
#
loop_
_entity.id
_entity.type
_entity.pdbx_description
1 polymer ?
#
loop_
_entity_poly.entity_id
_entity_poly.type
_entity_poly.pdbx_seq_one_letter_code
_entity_poly.pdbx_strand_id
1 'polypeptide(L)'
;MPARYHLRFQIHPTSAAARQAAELAEFCAQSGIDEVVLLLAAEEFHQGHPAGEEEDRLYGTAADAAAVLRDAGLEVSLNPWVTAGHADRGRYDRHGFAPMVGADGRPAAGQASFVCPRWRSWIAAHYGRFAGLGFRVLWLEDDFRYHNHAPLEWGGGFEPLMLERLAELVGRPVTREEVVAAVTAPGTPHPWRALLQQTWRTAQLEVATLVADAVEKHSDGRSRLGLMSSGPGAHAVEGRDWPALFDALAIDGEVAHRPHFAPYSDVPGRELSRSVWLLDVQRQLRPASARTEPEIENWPHTAWSKSDTQTWSEMVTAQLSGADALFLNVLPVQSGHARRFPAVAGLLRRSRPALDLVADRHRGELGTCGVGLPFRPDASAHVRTVRPGHLTDLAVDPGPAADFLLRYGVPVTAEDAPVRVLFGQAARSFDDDALRRMLSGGLLLDGIAAQVLTERGFGELLGVTVTEIVDREAPSSPGPYSLEQQNDGVCLSVNMQPALARLHPSAGADVQTRILTPDLHLWGPGRCLFTNALGGRVAVLAATAPELLPYDEDGQRLLHTTVRYLEGDAPTLPLVSGGPYLIPRLARTADGRRLAVANGSADPARPRIDLPHAPAAVEATLLAPLAVPVATGMTSSAGAFTLDADLPHRGWLLVDVPGQEVSPLSPPRA
;
A
#
# COMPACT_ATOMS: atom_id res chain seq x y z
N MET A 1 -13.78 -20.80 4.13
CA MET A 1 -15.03 -20.20 3.61
C MET A 1 -14.75 -19.76 2.18
N PRO A 2 -15.71 -19.78 1.27
CA PRO A 2 -15.50 -19.26 -0.08
C PRO A 2 -15.15 -17.77 -0.05
N ALA A 3 -14.57 -17.26 -1.15
CA ALA A 3 -14.34 -15.84 -1.33
C ALA A 3 -15.65 -15.07 -1.27
N ARG A 4 -15.68 -13.91 -0.65
CA ARG A 4 -16.88 -13.07 -0.52
C ARG A 4 -16.78 -11.84 -1.42
N TYR A 5 -17.91 -11.44 -2.02
CA TYR A 5 -18.06 -10.27 -2.85
C TYR A 5 -18.94 -9.22 -2.18
N HIS A 6 -18.40 -8.05 -1.87
CA HIS A 6 -19.14 -6.89 -1.40
C HIS A 6 -19.19 -5.86 -2.53
N LEU A 7 -20.36 -5.70 -3.16
CA LEU A 7 -20.53 -4.81 -4.30
C LEU A 7 -20.94 -3.41 -3.86
N ARG A 8 -20.08 -2.43 -4.11
CA ARG A 8 -20.41 -1.02 -3.98
C ARG A 8 -21.28 -0.59 -5.16
N PHE A 9 -22.45 -0.04 -4.88
CA PHE A 9 -23.38 0.36 -5.92
C PHE A 9 -24.19 1.60 -5.53
N GLN A 10 -24.28 2.57 -6.46
CA GLN A 10 -25.05 3.77 -6.24
C GLN A 10 -26.50 3.59 -6.64
N ILE A 11 -27.41 3.88 -5.70
CA ILE A 11 -28.84 4.03 -5.96
C ILE A 11 -29.18 5.52 -5.97
N HIS A 12 -29.76 5.98 -7.06
CA HIS A 12 -30.13 7.39 -7.19
C HIS A 12 -31.40 7.71 -6.39
N PRO A 13 -31.45 8.86 -5.68
CA PRO A 13 -32.61 9.26 -4.87
C PRO A 13 -33.75 9.79 -5.74
N THR A 14 -34.33 8.91 -6.56
CA THR A 14 -35.43 9.19 -7.49
C THR A 14 -36.59 8.24 -7.22
N SER A 15 -37.73 8.49 -7.86
CA SER A 15 -38.89 7.57 -7.83
C SER A 15 -38.60 6.18 -8.39
N ALA A 16 -37.46 5.97 -9.03
CA ALA A 16 -37.01 4.68 -9.55
C ALA A 16 -36.16 3.86 -8.55
N ALA A 17 -35.85 4.37 -7.38
CA ALA A 17 -34.91 3.75 -6.42
C ALA A 17 -35.27 2.31 -6.06
N ALA A 18 -36.52 2.03 -5.73
CA ALA A 18 -36.98 0.67 -5.41
C ALA A 18 -36.81 -0.30 -6.61
N ARG A 19 -37.09 0.15 -7.84
CA ARG A 19 -36.87 -0.65 -9.05
C ARG A 19 -35.37 -0.88 -9.27
N GLN A 20 -34.50 0.11 -9.07
CA GLN A 20 -33.05 -0.06 -9.19
C GLN A 20 -32.54 -1.07 -8.17
N ALA A 21 -33.05 -1.04 -6.93
CA ALA A 21 -32.69 -2.02 -5.90
C ALA A 21 -33.15 -3.45 -6.28
N ALA A 22 -34.33 -3.62 -6.86
CA ALA A 22 -34.81 -4.93 -7.34
C ALA A 22 -33.94 -5.46 -8.50
N GLU A 23 -33.62 -4.62 -9.48
CA GLU A 23 -32.71 -4.98 -10.59
C GLU A 23 -31.31 -5.32 -10.09
N LEU A 24 -30.83 -4.64 -9.05
CA LEU A 24 -29.56 -4.93 -8.38
C LEU A 24 -29.60 -6.28 -7.68
N ALA A 25 -30.67 -6.61 -6.98
CA ALA A 25 -30.86 -7.92 -6.34
C ALA A 25 -30.80 -9.08 -7.36
N GLU A 26 -31.45 -8.92 -8.52
CA GLU A 26 -31.34 -9.89 -9.62
C GLU A 26 -29.91 -10.05 -10.13
N PHE A 27 -29.18 -8.94 -10.31
CA PHE A 27 -27.77 -8.96 -10.69
C PHE A 27 -26.90 -9.67 -9.63
N CYS A 28 -27.13 -9.39 -8.36
CA CYS A 28 -26.41 -10.01 -7.24
C CYS A 28 -26.61 -11.54 -7.24
N ALA A 29 -27.83 -12.00 -7.42
CA ALA A 29 -28.13 -13.44 -7.54
C ALA A 29 -27.42 -14.10 -8.73
N GLN A 30 -27.32 -13.39 -9.88
CA GLN A 30 -26.63 -13.89 -11.07
C GLN A 30 -25.11 -13.89 -10.94
N SER A 31 -24.52 -12.98 -10.16
CA SER A 31 -23.06 -12.77 -10.04
C SER A 31 -22.48 -13.38 -8.77
N GLY A 32 -23.31 -13.85 -7.85
CA GLY A 32 -22.87 -14.43 -6.56
C GLY A 32 -22.37 -13.37 -5.58
N ILE A 33 -22.95 -12.17 -5.58
CA ILE A 33 -22.68 -11.13 -4.59
C ILE A 33 -23.23 -11.55 -3.24
N ASP A 34 -22.46 -11.38 -2.19
CA ASP A 34 -22.81 -11.72 -0.80
C ASP A 34 -23.40 -10.51 -0.06
N GLU A 35 -22.89 -9.31 -0.38
CA GLU A 35 -23.27 -8.06 0.27
C GLU A 35 -23.31 -6.90 -0.72
N VAL A 36 -24.26 -5.99 -0.53
CA VAL A 36 -24.29 -4.71 -1.24
C VAL A 36 -23.87 -3.59 -0.29
N VAL A 37 -22.87 -2.84 -0.69
CA VAL A 37 -22.51 -1.58 -0.04
C VAL A 37 -23.19 -0.46 -0.82
N LEU A 38 -24.33 0.02 -0.29
CA LEU A 38 -25.06 1.13 -0.90
C LEU A 38 -24.18 2.38 -0.91
N LEU A 39 -24.07 3.03 -2.05
CA LEU A 39 -23.45 4.31 -2.24
C LEU A 39 -24.53 5.35 -2.49
N LEU A 40 -24.50 6.42 -1.72
CA LEU A 40 -25.42 7.55 -1.86
C LEU A 40 -24.63 8.82 -2.08
N ALA A 41 -25.15 9.73 -2.86
CA ALA A 41 -24.61 11.07 -3.02
C ALA A 41 -23.12 11.11 -3.46
N ALA A 42 -22.68 10.16 -4.31
CA ALA A 42 -21.35 10.24 -4.91
C ALA A 42 -21.15 11.57 -5.63
N GLU A 43 -19.94 12.09 -5.65
CA GLU A 43 -19.60 13.42 -6.15
C GLU A 43 -20.08 13.72 -7.57
N GLU A 44 -20.19 12.70 -8.40
CA GLU A 44 -20.70 12.81 -9.76
C GLU A 44 -22.14 13.33 -9.80
N PHE A 45 -22.88 13.17 -8.68
CA PHE A 45 -24.30 13.56 -8.58
C PHE A 45 -24.55 14.55 -7.47
N HIS A 46 -23.66 14.63 -6.49
CA HIS A 46 -23.81 15.48 -5.33
C HIS A 46 -22.48 16.10 -4.95
N GLN A 47 -22.48 17.36 -4.59
CA GLN A 47 -21.28 18.08 -4.17
C GLN A 47 -21.47 18.62 -2.76
N GLY A 48 -20.57 18.23 -1.86
CA GLY A 48 -20.55 18.67 -0.46
C GLY A 48 -21.50 17.88 0.45
N HIS A 49 -21.73 18.41 1.63
CA HIS A 49 -22.53 17.76 2.66
C HIS A 49 -24.03 17.97 2.40
N PRO A 50 -24.86 16.89 2.38
CA PRO A 50 -26.30 17.01 2.18
C PRO A 50 -26.97 17.76 3.33
N ALA A 51 -28.07 18.46 3.04
CA ALA A 51 -28.78 19.27 4.02
C ALA A 51 -30.32 19.24 3.80
N GLY A 52 -31.06 19.28 4.88
CA GLY A 52 -32.53 19.44 4.88
C GLY A 52 -33.23 18.33 4.08
N GLU A 53 -34.13 18.71 3.18
CA GLU A 53 -34.91 17.77 2.36
C GLU A 53 -34.06 16.84 1.51
N GLU A 54 -32.84 17.24 1.13
CA GLU A 54 -31.92 16.38 0.38
C GLU A 54 -31.42 15.23 1.24
N GLU A 55 -31.04 15.50 2.47
CA GLU A 55 -30.64 14.49 3.44
C GLU A 55 -31.79 13.53 3.75
N ASP A 56 -33.02 14.04 3.88
CA ASP A 56 -34.22 13.23 4.09
C ASP A 56 -34.50 12.30 2.90
N ARG A 57 -34.31 12.79 1.66
CA ARG A 57 -34.46 11.96 0.46
C ARG A 57 -33.41 10.85 0.39
N LEU A 58 -32.14 11.16 0.72
CA LEU A 58 -31.06 10.17 0.75
C LEU A 58 -31.34 9.10 1.81
N TYR A 59 -31.78 9.50 2.99
CA TYR A 59 -32.18 8.59 4.06
C TYR A 59 -33.33 7.67 3.65
N GLY A 60 -34.40 8.22 3.08
CA GLY A 60 -35.52 7.43 2.56
C GLY A 60 -35.10 6.45 1.47
N THR A 61 -34.25 6.90 0.53
CA THR A 61 -33.70 6.04 -0.52
C THR A 61 -32.89 4.90 0.05
N ALA A 62 -32.06 5.14 1.05
CA ALA A 62 -31.26 4.12 1.72
C ALA A 62 -32.15 3.08 2.42
N ALA A 63 -33.18 3.56 3.14
CA ALA A 63 -34.13 2.68 3.83
C ALA A 63 -34.88 1.77 2.87
N ASP A 64 -35.46 2.33 1.80
CA ASP A 64 -36.25 1.58 0.80
C ASP A 64 -35.36 0.58 0.04
N ALA A 65 -34.17 0.99 -0.40
CA ALA A 65 -33.25 0.11 -1.09
C ALA A 65 -32.74 -1.03 -0.18
N ALA A 66 -32.39 -0.72 1.07
CA ALA A 66 -31.95 -1.72 2.03
C ALA A 66 -33.05 -2.76 2.32
N ALA A 67 -34.31 -2.34 2.42
CA ALA A 67 -35.45 -3.26 2.61
C ALA A 67 -35.56 -4.25 1.44
N VAL A 68 -35.56 -3.76 0.19
CA VAL A 68 -35.64 -4.59 -1.02
C VAL A 68 -34.48 -5.59 -1.10
N LEU A 69 -33.25 -5.16 -0.80
CA LEU A 69 -32.06 -6.01 -0.87
C LEU A 69 -32.05 -7.08 0.24
N ARG A 70 -32.47 -6.73 1.47
CA ARG A 70 -32.60 -7.69 2.59
C ARG A 70 -33.69 -8.72 2.32
N ASP A 71 -34.83 -8.31 1.76
CA ASP A 71 -35.92 -9.22 1.35
C ASP A 71 -35.44 -10.23 0.28
N ALA A 72 -34.44 -9.84 -0.53
CA ALA A 72 -33.77 -10.72 -1.48
C ALA A 72 -32.66 -11.60 -0.83
N GLY A 73 -32.45 -11.52 0.49
CA GLY A 73 -31.47 -12.33 1.24
C GLY A 73 -30.03 -11.80 1.22
N LEU A 74 -29.82 -10.54 0.83
CA LEU A 74 -28.49 -9.91 0.78
C LEU A 74 -28.15 -9.23 2.10
N GLU A 75 -26.87 -9.28 2.51
CA GLU A 75 -26.34 -8.36 3.51
C GLU A 75 -26.23 -6.96 2.91
N VAL A 76 -26.45 -5.92 3.73
CA VAL A 76 -26.43 -4.54 3.26
C VAL A 76 -25.61 -3.67 4.20
N SER A 77 -24.62 -2.99 3.64
CA SER A 77 -23.82 -1.95 4.25
C SER A 77 -24.05 -0.61 3.56
N LEU A 78 -23.54 0.47 4.13
CA LEU A 78 -23.69 1.80 3.56
C LEU A 78 -22.36 2.55 3.52
N ASN A 79 -22.07 3.14 2.39
CA ASN A 79 -21.13 4.23 2.26
C ASN A 79 -21.95 5.52 2.02
N PRO A 80 -22.11 6.40 3.03
CA PRO A 80 -22.82 7.65 2.86
C PRO A 80 -22.07 8.67 2.01
N TRP A 81 -20.92 8.27 1.46
CA TRP A 81 -19.97 8.98 0.62
C TRP A 81 -19.21 10.09 1.32
N VAL A 82 -19.90 11.15 1.73
CA VAL A 82 -19.23 12.32 2.29
C VAL A 82 -18.97 12.13 3.78
N THR A 83 -17.69 12.02 4.16
CA THR A 83 -17.24 12.14 5.55
C THR A 83 -16.79 13.59 5.81
N ALA A 84 -15.53 13.92 5.50
CA ALA A 84 -15.02 15.28 5.57
C ALA A 84 -15.29 16.08 4.29
N GLY A 85 -15.37 15.41 3.16
CA GLY A 85 -15.58 15.93 1.82
C GLY A 85 -14.32 15.94 0.96
N HIS A 86 -14.50 16.05 -0.36
CA HIS A 86 -13.39 16.18 -1.31
C HIS A 86 -13.11 17.66 -1.61
N ALA A 87 -11.83 18.04 -1.64
CA ALA A 87 -11.39 19.42 -1.62
C ALA A 87 -11.74 20.23 -2.87
N ASP A 88 -11.78 19.59 -4.03
CA ASP A 88 -11.95 20.25 -5.34
C ASP A 88 -13.40 20.32 -5.82
N ARG A 89 -14.33 19.61 -5.15
CA ARG A 89 -15.73 19.47 -5.59
C ARG A 89 -16.71 19.70 -4.47
N GLY A 90 -16.81 20.80 -3.92
CA GLY A 90 -17.68 20.91 -2.78
C GLY A 90 -18.57 22.14 -2.76
N ARG A 91 -19.68 21.96 -2.08
CA ARG A 91 -20.62 23.00 -1.67
C ARG A 91 -20.86 22.83 -0.18
N TYR A 92 -20.04 23.46 0.62
CA TYR A 92 -20.05 23.29 2.09
C TYR A 92 -20.75 24.41 2.85
N ASP A 93 -21.01 25.52 2.21
CA ASP A 93 -21.53 26.74 2.79
C ASP A 93 -22.97 26.64 3.34
N ARG A 94 -23.74 25.62 2.91
CA ARG A 94 -25.09 25.34 3.41
C ARG A 94 -25.16 25.14 4.93
N HIS A 95 -24.10 24.60 5.52
CA HIS A 95 -24.00 24.29 6.94
C HIS A 95 -23.20 25.34 7.72
N GLY A 96 -22.47 26.20 7.04
CA GLY A 96 -21.53 27.14 7.66
C GLY A 96 -20.39 26.42 8.37
N PHE A 97 -19.89 25.33 7.83
CA PHE A 97 -18.72 24.64 8.34
C PHE A 97 -17.45 25.46 8.06
N ALA A 98 -16.50 25.44 9.01
CA ALA A 98 -15.16 25.93 8.73
C ALA A 98 -14.48 25.01 7.74
N PRO A 99 -14.00 25.50 6.58
CA PRO A 99 -13.30 24.69 5.62
C PRO A 99 -11.90 24.33 6.13
N MET A 100 -11.39 23.17 5.71
CA MET A 100 -9.98 22.87 5.82
C MET A 100 -9.16 23.80 4.92
N VAL A 101 -7.97 24.20 5.34
CA VAL A 101 -7.11 25.14 4.60
C VAL A 101 -5.77 24.48 4.29
N GLY A 102 -5.31 24.63 3.05
CA GLY A 102 -4.02 24.14 2.60
C GLY A 102 -2.84 24.96 3.12
N ALA A 103 -1.65 24.41 2.97
CA ALA A 103 -0.39 25.08 3.36
C ALA A 103 -0.20 26.44 2.66
N ASP A 104 -0.73 26.61 1.44
CA ASP A 104 -0.71 27.87 0.67
C ASP A 104 -1.79 28.89 1.10
N GLY A 105 -2.65 28.51 2.04
CA GLY A 105 -3.72 29.35 2.56
C GLY A 105 -5.03 29.31 1.79
N ARG A 106 -5.13 28.50 0.74
CA ARG A 106 -6.39 28.33 0.03
C ARG A 106 -7.34 27.42 0.81
N PRO A 107 -8.59 27.84 1.03
CA PRO A 107 -9.60 26.98 1.62
C PRO A 107 -10.05 25.90 0.62
N ALA A 108 -10.26 24.70 1.12
CA ALA A 108 -10.83 23.60 0.36
C ALA A 108 -12.36 23.74 0.29
N ALA A 109 -12.90 23.93 -0.90
CA ALA A 109 -14.32 24.19 -1.08
C ALA A 109 -15.24 23.05 -0.62
N GLY A 110 -14.77 21.81 -0.67
CA GLY A 110 -15.56 20.62 -0.35
C GLY A 110 -15.17 19.92 0.95
N GLN A 111 -14.18 20.40 1.68
CA GLN A 111 -13.70 19.68 2.86
C GLN A 111 -13.81 20.48 4.16
N ALA A 112 -14.55 19.92 5.12
CA ALA A 112 -14.71 20.52 6.43
C ALA A 112 -13.49 20.25 7.33
N SER A 113 -13.15 21.24 8.17
CA SER A 113 -12.12 21.07 9.20
C SER A 113 -12.54 20.04 10.25
N PHE A 114 -11.63 19.13 10.60
CA PHE A 114 -11.86 18.12 11.66
C PHE A 114 -12.07 18.71 13.05
N VAL A 115 -11.75 19.97 13.25
CA VAL A 115 -11.97 20.68 14.51
C VAL A 115 -13.16 21.65 14.47
N CYS A 116 -13.92 21.71 13.36
CA CYS A 116 -15.12 22.51 13.26
C CYS A 116 -16.25 21.94 14.14
N PRO A 117 -16.72 22.63 15.18
CA PRO A 117 -17.74 22.09 16.09
C PRO A 117 -19.07 21.77 15.39
N ARG A 118 -19.47 22.60 14.41
CA ARG A 118 -20.71 22.38 13.64
C ARG A 118 -20.64 21.13 12.79
N TRP A 119 -19.49 20.90 12.12
CA TRP A 119 -19.29 19.70 11.33
C TRP A 119 -19.22 18.46 12.21
N ARG A 120 -18.53 18.50 13.35
CA ARG A 120 -18.48 17.40 14.32
C ARG A 120 -19.89 16.99 14.80
N SER A 121 -20.73 17.95 15.09
CA SER A 121 -22.12 17.67 15.48
C SER A 121 -22.93 17.07 14.34
N TRP A 122 -22.71 17.56 13.12
CA TRP A 122 -23.41 17.09 11.93
C TRP A 122 -22.99 15.65 11.59
N ILE A 123 -21.67 15.35 11.52
CA ILE A 123 -21.19 14.04 11.12
C ILE A 123 -21.64 12.94 12.09
N ALA A 124 -21.62 13.20 13.39
CA ALA A 124 -22.13 12.29 14.40
C ALA A 124 -23.64 12.03 14.23
N ALA A 125 -24.43 13.09 14.04
CA ALA A 125 -25.87 12.96 13.80
C ALA A 125 -26.16 12.21 12.49
N HIS A 126 -25.41 12.49 11.43
CA HIS A 126 -25.54 11.88 10.11
C HIS A 126 -25.29 10.35 10.17
N TYR A 127 -24.15 9.93 10.72
CA TYR A 127 -23.85 8.51 10.89
C TYR A 127 -24.81 7.81 11.86
N GLY A 128 -25.15 8.47 12.99
CA GLY A 128 -26.13 7.95 13.94
C GLY A 128 -27.50 7.73 13.32
N ARG A 129 -27.97 8.67 12.48
CA ARG A 129 -29.24 8.54 11.76
C ARG A 129 -29.25 7.30 10.86
N PHE A 130 -28.22 7.09 10.03
CA PHE A 130 -28.11 5.92 9.17
C PHE A 130 -27.91 4.62 9.94
N ALA A 131 -27.22 4.65 11.09
CA ALA A 131 -27.06 3.49 11.96
C ALA A 131 -28.42 2.93 12.44
N GLY A 132 -29.41 3.79 12.65
CA GLY A 132 -30.77 3.40 12.98
C GLY A 132 -31.47 2.53 11.93
N LEU A 133 -30.99 2.50 10.69
CA LEU A 133 -31.47 1.62 9.61
C LEU A 133 -30.88 0.19 9.66
N GLY A 134 -29.93 -0.07 10.58
CA GLY A 134 -29.37 -1.40 10.81
C GLY A 134 -28.48 -1.92 9.66
N PHE A 135 -27.69 -1.05 9.05
CA PHE A 135 -26.63 -1.47 8.12
C PHE A 135 -25.55 -2.27 8.85
N ARG A 136 -24.98 -3.29 8.19
CA ARG A 136 -23.93 -4.12 8.79
C ARG A 136 -22.65 -3.30 9.06
N VAL A 137 -22.19 -2.55 8.06
CA VAL A 137 -21.06 -1.62 8.18
C VAL A 137 -21.47 -0.25 7.63
N LEU A 138 -21.08 0.79 8.36
CA LEU A 138 -21.11 2.18 7.89
C LEU A 138 -19.69 2.61 7.60
N TRP A 139 -19.40 2.95 6.35
CA TRP A 139 -18.06 3.24 5.88
C TRP A 139 -17.73 4.74 5.98
N LEU A 140 -16.62 5.06 6.66
CA LEU A 140 -15.96 6.35 6.49
C LEU A 140 -15.18 6.30 5.18
N GLU A 141 -15.42 7.28 4.31
CA GLU A 141 -14.78 7.38 3.02
C GLU A 141 -13.29 7.76 3.17
N ASP A 142 -12.51 7.59 2.13
CA ASP A 142 -11.08 7.87 2.15
C ASP A 142 -10.77 9.39 2.19
N ASP A 143 -11.79 10.24 2.12
CA ASP A 143 -11.73 11.68 2.40
C ASP A 143 -11.47 12.02 3.89
N PHE A 144 -11.48 11.01 4.77
CA PHE A 144 -11.12 11.15 6.18
C PHE A 144 -9.60 11.25 6.37
N ARG A 145 -9.03 12.33 5.79
CA ARG A 145 -7.58 12.59 5.72
C ARG A 145 -7.29 14.08 5.56
N TYR A 146 -6.01 14.49 5.74
CA TYR A 146 -5.56 15.88 5.53
C TYR A 146 -5.02 16.12 4.13
N HIS A 147 -4.41 15.11 3.48
CA HIS A 147 -4.09 15.17 2.06
C HIS A 147 -5.33 14.83 1.22
N ASN A 148 -5.55 15.52 0.12
CA ASN A 148 -6.72 15.27 -0.73
C ASN A 148 -6.47 15.85 -2.13
N HIS A 149 -7.55 16.11 -2.90
CA HIS A 149 -7.46 16.87 -4.14
C HIS A 149 -7.13 18.35 -3.88
N ALA A 150 -6.77 19.08 -4.96
CA ALA A 150 -6.43 20.49 -4.86
C ALA A 150 -7.48 21.30 -4.07
N PRO A 151 -7.07 22.18 -3.17
CA PRO A 151 -5.72 22.62 -2.87
C PRO A 151 -5.00 21.83 -1.76
N LEU A 152 -5.46 20.64 -1.41
CA LEU A 152 -4.98 19.85 -0.26
C LEU A 152 -4.13 18.63 -0.68
N GLU A 153 -3.48 18.62 -1.84
CA GLU A 153 -2.76 17.44 -2.34
C GLU A 153 -1.76 16.88 -1.33
N TRP A 154 -1.18 17.74 -0.50
CA TRP A 154 -0.16 17.35 0.48
C TRP A 154 -0.29 18.03 1.83
N GLY A 155 -1.48 18.25 2.27
CA GLY A 155 -1.74 18.68 3.61
C GLY A 155 -2.74 19.82 3.69
N GLY A 156 -3.81 19.56 4.41
CA GLY A 156 -4.74 20.52 4.97
C GLY A 156 -4.46 20.73 6.46
N GLY A 157 -5.43 21.28 7.17
CA GLY A 157 -5.32 21.49 8.61
C GLY A 157 -4.47 22.70 8.99
N PHE A 158 -4.46 23.74 8.15
CA PHE A 158 -3.82 25.03 8.42
C PHE A 158 -4.86 26.16 8.62
N GLU A 159 -6.12 25.83 8.84
CA GLU A 159 -7.17 26.78 9.20
C GLU A 159 -7.01 27.29 10.65
N PRO A 160 -7.57 28.48 10.97
CA PRO A 160 -7.39 29.11 12.27
C PRO A 160 -7.67 28.21 13.48
N LEU A 161 -8.74 27.42 13.44
CA LEU A 161 -9.11 26.50 14.53
C LEU A 161 -8.03 25.41 14.78
N MET A 162 -7.39 24.91 13.72
CA MET A 162 -6.31 23.93 13.86
C MET A 162 -5.02 24.59 14.34
N LEU A 163 -4.73 25.81 13.86
CA LEU A 163 -3.57 26.58 14.31
C LEU A 163 -3.69 26.99 15.79
N GLU A 164 -4.89 27.26 16.30
CA GLU A 164 -5.13 27.49 17.72
C GLU A 164 -4.74 26.26 18.56
N ARG A 165 -5.13 25.05 18.14
CA ARG A 165 -4.73 23.81 18.81
C ARG A 165 -3.21 23.57 18.76
N LEU A 166 -2.59 23.84 17.62
CA LEU A 166 -1.13 23.74 17.51
C LEU A 166 -0.44 24.78 18.42
N ALA A 167 -0.98 26.00 18.53
CA ALA A 167 -0.46 27.06 19.38
C ALA A 167 -0.44 26.66 20.86
N GLU A 168 -1.41 25.88 21.34
CA GLU A 168 -1.43 25.31 22.69
C GLU A 168 -0.22 24.41 22.94
N LEU A 169 0.14 23.54 21.97
CA LEU A 169 1.29 22.65 22.07
C LEU A 169 2.63 23.38 21.91
N VAL A 170 2.66 24.43 21.09
CA VAL A 170 3.83 25.29 20.89
C VAL A 170 4.06 26.26 22.07
N GLY A 171 3.01 26.58 22.83
CA GLY A 171 3.05 27.50 23.97
C GLY A 171 2.97 28.99 23.59
N ARG A 172 2.65 29.31 22.33
CA ARG A 172 2.42 30.69 21.84
C ARG A 172 1.55 30.67 20.58
N PRO A 173 0.93 31.80 20.23
CA PRO A 173 0.26 31.94 18.93
C PRO A 173 1.23 31.68 17.78
N VAL A 174 0.72 31.02 16.72
CA VAL A 174 1.47 30.72 15.50
C VAL A 174 0.66 31.14 14.26
N THR A 175 1.35 31.52 13.20
CA THR A 175 0.72 31.76 11.90
C THR A 175 0.95 30.58 10.97
N ARG A 176 0.11 30.43 9.96
CA ARG A 176 0.26 29.39 8.94
C ARG A 176 1.64 29.49 8.28
N GLU A 177 2.05 30.69 7.89
CA GLU A 177 3.33 30.96 7.21
C GLU A 177 4.52 30.52 8.08
N GLU A 178 4.48 30.82 9.39
CA GLU A 178 5.51 30.34 10.33
C GLU A 178 5.55 28.83 10.42
N VAL A 179 4.36 28.18 10.52
CA VAL A 179 4.28 26.72 10.63
C VAL A 179 4.80 26.05 9.36
N VAL A 180 4.34 26.47 8.19
CA VAL A 180 4.78 25.90 6.89
C VAL A 180 6.29 26.09 6.71
N ALA A 181 6.81 27.30 6.98
CA ALA A 181 8.24 27.57 6.90
C ALA A 181 9.05 26.68 7.86
N ALA A 182 8.59 26.49 9.09
CA ALA A 182 9.25 25.65 10.08
C ALA A 182 9.23 24.17 9.70
N VAL A 183 8.07 23.60 9.34
CA VAL A 183 7.94 22.15 9.08
C VAL A 183 8.59 21.72 7.77
N THR A 184 8.79 22.64 6.82
CA THR A 184 9.48 22.38 5.55
C THR A 184 10.89 22.99 5.50
N ALA A 185 11.43 23.48 6.63
CA ALA A 185 12.79 24.01 6.68
C ALA A 185 13.81 22.95 6.25
N PRO A 186 14.78 23.31 5.37
CA PRO A 186 15.84 22.41 4.99
C PRO A 186 16.74 22.02 6.18
N GLY A 187 17.34 20.83 6.12
CA GLY A 187 18.26 20.34 7.14
C GLY A 187 17.58 19.56 8.26
N THR A 188 17.99 19.79 9.50
CA THR A 188 17.42 19.07 10.66
C THR A 188 15.94 19.35 10.81
N PRO A 189 15.08 18.30 10.96
CA PRO A 189 13.65 18.48 11.13
C PRO A 189 13.30 19.42 12.26
N HIS A 190 12.43 20.39 12.02
CA HIS A 190 11.94 21.29 13.03
C HIS A 190 11.02 20.55 14.03
N PRO A 191 11.13 20.77 15.36
CA PRO A 191 10.28 20.08 16.35
C PRO A 191 8.78 20.23 16.11
N TRP A 192 8.34 21.30 15.46
CA TRP A 192 6.92 21.53 15.15
C TRP A 192 6.33 20.51 14.17
N ARG A 193 7.13 19.74 13.43
CA ARG A 193 6.58 18.63 12.63
C ARG A 193 5.87 17.60 13.49
N ALA A 194 6.52 17.15 14.55
CA ALA A 194 5.93 16.18 15.47
C ALA A 194 4.68 16.77 16.18
N LEU A 195 4.72 18.06 16.55
CA LEU A 195 3.58 18.74 17.17
C LEU A 195 2.42 18.91 16.20
N LEU A 196 2.68 19.24 14.94
CA LEU A 196 1.65 19.34 13.90
C LEU A 196 0.99 17.97 13.64
N GLN A 197 1.80 16.92 13.50
CA GLN A 197 1.29 15.54 13.35
C GLN A 197 0.47 15.12 14.57
N GLN A 198 0.91 15.44 15.77
CA GLN A 198 0.15 15.21 17.00
C GLN A 198 -1.20 15.94 16.99
N THR A 199 -1.22 17.20 16.56
CA THR A 199 -2.45 18.00 16.46
C THR A 199 -3.45 17.38 15.48
N TRP A 200 -2.99 17.01 14.30
CA TRP A 200 -3.79 16.36 13.25
C TRP A 200 -4.35 15.01 13.72
N ARG A 201 -3.48 14.16 14.26
CA ARG A 201 -3.85 12.84 14.77
C ARG A 201 -4.88 12.92 15.87
N THR A 202 -4.69 13.81 16.86
CA THR A 202 -5.63 14.01 17.96
C THR A 202 -7.00 14.41 17.43
N ALA A 203 -7.08 15.34 16.47
CA ALA A 203 -8.34 15.77 15.88
C ALA A 203 -9.05 14.64 15.11
N GLN A 204 -8.31 13.78 14.39
CA GLN A 204 -8.87 12.59 13.73
C GLN A 204 -9.44 11.58 14.73
N LEU A 205 -8.70 11.28 15.80
CA LEU A 205 -9.14 10.33 16.83
C LEU A 205 -10.40 10.82 17.55
N GLU A 206 -10.47 12.11 17.89
CA GLU A 206 -11.66 12.72 18.49
C GLU A 206 -12.90 12.55 17.60
N VAL A 207 -12.76 12.75 16.29
CA VAL A 207 -13.88 12.56 15.35
C VAL A 207 -14.23 11.09 15.20
N ALA A 208 -13.24 10.20 15.12
CA ALA A 208 -13.46 8.76 15.02
C ALA A 208 -14.27 8.24 16.21
N THR A 209 -13.88 8.60 17.43
CA THR A 209 -14.61 8.26 18.66
C THR A 209 -16.03 8.81 18.64
N LEU A 210 -16.19 10.09 18.26
CA LEU A 210 -17.51 10.73 18.22
C LEU A 210 -18.48 10.02 17.24
N VAL A 211 -17.99 9.59 16.10
CA VAL A 211 -18.79 8.86 15.12
C VAL A 211 -19.09 7.44 15.62
N ALA A 212 -18.12 6.77 16.24
CA ALA A 212 -18.32 5.42 16.81
C ALA A 212 -19.39 5.43 17.90
N ASP A 213 -19.31 6.37 18.86
CA ASP A 213 -20.31 6.54 19.93
C ASP A 213 -21.72 6.77 19.36
N ALA A 214 -21.82 7.60 18.31
CA ALA A 214 -23.10 7.88 17.67
C ALA A 214 -23.67 6.64 16.96
N VAL A 215 -22.84 5.87 16.25
CA VAL A 215 -23.27 4.65 15.54
C VAL A 215 -23.67 3.57 16.55
N GLU A 216 -22.86 3.32 17.57
CA GLU A 216 -23.15 2.33 18.61
C GLU A 216 -24.51 2.62 19.27
N LYS A 217 -24.69 3.86 19.75
CA LYS A 217 -25.91 4.31 20.41
C LYS A 217 -27.17 4.14 19.55
N HIS A 218 -27.12 4.48 18.26
CA HIS A 218 -28.31 4.51 17.40
C HIS A 218 -28.57 3.19 16.67
N SER A 219 -27.60 2.28 16.62
CA SER A 219 -27.77 0.95 16.06
C SER A 219 -28.09 -0.12 17.10
N ASP A 220 -28.13 0.21 18.39
CA ASP A 220 -28.15 -0.74 19.51
C ASP A 220 -27.01 -1.79 19.39
N GLY A 221 -25.81 -1.33 18.97
CA GLY A 221 -24.63 -2.17 18.78
C GLY A 221 -24.70 -3.12 17.58
N ARG A 222 -25.67 -3.00 16.67
CA ARG A 222 -25.82 -3.92 15.50
C ARG A 222 -24.97 -3.54 14.32
N SER A 223 -24.61 -2.27 14.17
CA SER A 223 -23.76 -1.78 13.09
C SER A 223 -22.29 -1.70 13.52
N ARG A 224 -21.40 -1.83 12.55
CA ARG A 224 -19.95 -1.61 12.71
C ARG A 224 -19.49 -0.45 11.86
N LEU A 225 -18.34 0.10 12.15
CA LEU A 225 -17.70 1.08 11.28
C LEU A 225 -16.66 0.41 10.38
N GLY A 226 -16.47 0.99 9.21
CA GLY A 226 -15.39 0.67 8.30
C GLY A 226 -14.62 1.93 7.92
N LEU A 227 -13.30 1.81 7.79
CA LEU A 227 -12.41 2.88 7.31
C LEU A 227 -11.94 2.57 5.90
N MET A 228 -12.16 3.49 4.98
CA MET A 228 -11.49 3.49 3.67
C MET A 228 -10.20 4.30 3.79
N SER A 229 -9.12 3.85 3.17
CA SER A 229 -7.81 4.51 3.28
C SER A 229 -7.07 4.59 1.98
N SER A 230 -6.25 5.63 1.83
CA SER A 230 -5.26 5.81 0.77
C SER A 230 -3.93 5.13 1.13
N GLY A 231 -2.89 5.35 0.33
CA GLY A 231 -1.58 4.76 0.54
C GLY A 231 -0.88 5.21 1.83
N PRO A 232 -0.19 4.29 2.54
CA PRO A 232 0.47 4.58 3.81
C PRO A 232 1.50 5.71 3.78
N GLY A 233 2.22 5.89 2.65
CA GLY A 233 3.21 6.96 2.51
C GLY A 233 2.61 8.37 2.60
N ALA A 234 1.40 8.58 2.06
CA ALA A 234 0.67 9.84 2.18
C ALA A 234 0.17 10.05 3.62
N HIS A 235 -0.37 9.01 4.25
CA HIS A 235 -0.80 9.08 5.65
C HIS A 235 0.37 9.27 6.64
N ALA A 236 1.60 8.89 6.28
CA ALA A 236 2.78 9.16 7.08
C ALA A 236 3.07 10.67 7.21
N VAL A 237 2.74 11.48 6.20
CA VAL A 237 2.86 12.95 6.28
C VAL A 237 1.95 13.51 7.37
N GLU A 238 0.77 12.92 7.53
CA GLU A 238 -0.21 13.28 8.58
C GLU A 238 0.16 12.73 9.96
N GLY A 239 1.12 11.80 10.04
CA GLY A 239 1.47 11.10 11.27
C GLY A 239 0.33 10.22 11.79
N ARG A 240 -0.44 9.59 10.91
CA ARG A 240 -1.61 8.79 11.26
C ARG A 240 -1.23 7.66 12.22
N ASP A 241 -1.92 7.60 13.35
CA ASP A 241 -1.81 6.52 14.32
C ASP A 241 -2.83 5.44 13.97
N TRP A 242 -2.38 4.47 13.16
CA TRP A 242 -3.27 3.44 12.64
C TRP A 242 -3.93 2.59 13.75
N PRO A 243 -3.17 2.04 14.73
CA PRO A 243 -3.79 1.29 15.81
C PRO A 243 -4.82 2.11 16.59
N ALA A 244 -4.47 3.32 17.04
CA ALA A 244 -5.38 4.16 17.80
C ALA A 244 -6.61 4.58 16.99
N LEU A 245 -6.47 4.78 15.66
CA LEU A 245 -7.60 5.11 14.80
C LEU A 245 -8.56 3.93 14.66
N PHE A 246 -8.04 2.71 14.47
CA PHE A 246 -8.88 1.51 14.42
C PHE A 246 -9.54 1.23 15.77
N ASP A 247 -8.85 1.42 16.88
CA ASP A 247 -9.41 1.29 18.22
C ASP A 247 -10.54 2.30 18.47
N ALA A 248 -10.36 3.56 18.03
CA ALA A 248 -11.37 4.61 18.13
C ALA A 248 -12.62 4.36 17.27
N LEU A 249 -12.49 3.62 16.16
CA LEU A 249 -13.59 3.26 15.27
C LEU A 249 -14.25 1.92 15.66
N ALA A 250 -13.60 1.10 16.49
CA ALA A 250 -14.10 -0.24 16.82
C ALA A 250 -15.37 -0.14 17.68
N ILE A 251 -16.39 -0.90 17.32
CA ILE A 251 -17.62 -1.13 18.11
C ILE A 251 -17.62 -2.60 18.51
N ASP A 252 -17.73 -2.89 19.81
CA ASP A 252 -17.54 -4.24 20.38
C ASP A 252 -16.22 -4.93 19.94
N GLY A 253 -15.16 -4.15 19.72
CA GLY A 253 -13.85 -4.65 19.28
C GLY A 253 -13.77 -5.01 17.79
N GLU A 254 -14.80 -4.74 17.01
CA GLU A 254 -14.87 -5.01 15.57
C GLU A 254 -14.82 -3.74 14.74
N VAL A 255 -14.03 -3.76 13.66
CA VAL A 255 -13.91 -2.69 12.67
C VAL A 255 -13.58 -3.31 11.31
N ALA A 256 -13.97 -2.65 10.22
CA ALA A 256 -13.60 -3.06 8.87
C ALA A 256 -12.59 -2.06 8.25
N HIS A 257 -11.76 -2.54 7.33
CA HIS A 257 -10.80 -1.74 6.60
C HIS A 257 -10.91 -2.01 5.10
N ARG A 258 -11.09 -0.98 4.31
CA ARG A 258 -10.97 -0.99 2.85
C ARG A 258 -9.64 -0.33 2.48
N PRO A 259 -8.55 -1.10 2.35
CA PRO A 259 -7.28 -0.57 1.87
C PRO A 259 -7.32 -0.31 0.38
N HIS A 260 -6.80 0.83 -0.06
CA HIS A 260 -6.45 1.07 -1.45
C HIS A 260 -5.15 0.33 -1.79
N PHE A 261 -5.09 -0.37 -2.94
CA PHE A 261 -3.88 -1.09 -3.32
C PHE A 261 -3.67 -1.21 -4.83
N ALA A 262 -4.74 -1.28 -5.60
CA ALA A 262 -4.71 -1.57 -7.02
C ALA A 262 -4.89 -0.31 -7.87
N PRO A 263 -4.38 -0.29 -9.10
CA PRO A 263 -4.65 0.77 -10.05
C PRO A 263 -6.10 0.70 -10.56
N TYR A 264 -6.63 1.83 -10.99
CA TYR A 264 -8.01 1.96 -11.46
C TYR A 264 -8.20 1.63 -12.95
N SER A 265 -7.11 1.37 -13.67
CA SER A 265 -7.09 1.04 -15.10
C SER A 265 -6.03 -0.01 -15.40
N ASP A 266 -5.96 -0.48 -16.64
CA ASP A 266 -4.86 -1.33 -17.06
C ASP A 266 -3.51 -0.60 -16.94
N VAL A 267 -2.53 -1.29 -16.38
CA VAL A 267 -1.21 -0.72 -16.09
C VAL A 267 -0.10 -1.69 -16.51
N PRO A 268 1.13 -1.18 -16.68
CA PRO A 268 2.32 -2.02 -16.88
C PRO A 268 2.53 -3.02 -15.74
N GLY A 269 3.23 -4.11 -16.03
CA GLY A 269 3.46 -5.21 -15.10
C GLY A 269 4.07 -4.83 -13.75
N ARG A 270 4.92 -3.81 -13.73
CA ARG A 270 5.56 -3.31 -12.49
C ARG A 270 4.57 -2.77 -11.46
N GLU A 271 3.41 -2.28 -11.86
CA GLU A 271 2.40 -1.77 -10.93
C GLU A 271 1.76 -2.90 -10.10
N LEU A 272 1.82 -4.15 -10.57
CA LEU A 272 1.39 -5.31 -9.81
C LEU A 272 2.29 -5.55 -8.59
N SER A 273 3.60 -5.30 -8.68
CA SER A 273 4.53 -5.40 -7.55
C SER A 273 4.15 -4.45 -6.42
N ARG A 274 3.81 -3.21 -6.77
CA ARG A 274 3.32 -2.22 -5.81
C ARG A 274 2.04 -2.68 -5.11
N SER A 275 1.09 -3.26 -5.84
CA SER A 275 -0.18 -3.75 -5.29
C SER A 275 0.03 -4.84 -4.23
N VAL A 276 0.93 -5.78 -4.47
CA VAL A 276 1.25 -6.86 -3.51
C VAL A 276 1.81 -6.27 -2.21
N TRP A 277 2.77 -5.36 -2.32
CA TRP A 277 3.38 -4.74 -1.14
C TRP A 277 2.42 -3.84 -0.36
N LEU A 278 1.59 -3.04 -1.05
CA LEU A 278 0.64 -2.14 -0.39
C LEU A 278 -0.36 -2.86 0.51
N LEU A 279 -0.83 -4.04 0.10
CA LEU A 279 -1.71 -4.85 0.94
C LEU A 279 -0.98 -5.40 2.16
N ASP A 280 0.28 -5.84 1.99
CA ASP A 280 1.05 -6.43 3.09
C ASP A 280 1.38 -5.38 4.17
N VAL A 281 1.82 -4.18 3.80
CA VAL A 281 2.12 -3.11 4.76
C VAL A 281 0.86 -2.62 5.48
N GLN A 282 -0.26 -2.45 4.78
CA GLN A 282 -1.51 -2.02 5.41
C GLN A 282 -2.06 -3.07 6.38
N ARG A 283 -1.83 -4.36 6.08
CA ARG A 283 -2.16 -5.44 7.02
C ARG A 283 -1.37 -5.34 8.31
N GLN A 284 -0.08 -4.94 8.26
CA GLN A 284 0.75 -4.75 9.46
C GLN A 284 0.37 -3.50 10.27
N LEU A 285 -0.26 -2.50 9.64
CA LEU A 285 -0.65 -1.26 10.30
C LEU A 285 -1.98 -1.35 11.06
N ARG A 286 -2.82 -2.34 10.77
CA ARG A 286 -4.13 -2.52 11.41
C ARG A 286 -4.10 -3.62 12.48
N PRO A 287 -5.04 -3.61 13.46
CA PRO A 287 -5.17 -4.73 14.39
C PRO A 287 -5.61 -6.01 13.65
N ALA A 288 -5.18 -7.16 14.16
CA ALA A 288 -5.50 -8.46 13.55
C ALA A 288 -7.02 -8.77 13.51
N SER A 289 -7.79 -8.16 14.42
CA SER A 289 -9.26 -8.26 14.45
C SER A 289 -9.96 -7.45 13.37
N ALA A 290 -9.29 -6.48 12.73
CA ALA A 290 -9.91 -5.67 11.69
C ALA A 290 -10.13 -6.51 10.42
N ARG A 291 -11.38 -6.54 9.94
CA ARG A 291 -11.74 -7.19 8.68
C ARG A 291 -11.14 -6.43 7.52
N THR A 292 -10.61 -7.14 6.54
CA THR A 292 -9.95 -6.55 5.37
C THR A 292 -10.80 -6.77 4.12
N GLU A 293 -11.19 -5.69 3.49
CA GLU A 293 -12.02 -5.67 2.28
C GLU A 293 -11.32 -4.78 1.21
N PRO A 294 -10.26 -5.28 0.53
CA PRO A 294 -9.49 -4.49 -0.42
C PRO A 294 -10.33 -4.00 -1.60
N GLU A 295 -10.03 -2.77 -2.03
CA GLU A 295 -10.76 -2.12 -3.11
C GLU A 295 -10.37 -2.66 -4.49
N ILE A 296 -11.38 -3.07 -5.25
CA ILE A 296 -11.27 -3.38 -6.68
C ILE A 296 -12.10 -2.34 -7.42
N GLU A 297 -11.47 -1.31 -7.92
CA GLU A 297 -12.15 -0.19 -8.57
C GLU A 297 -11.77 -0.04 -10.03
N ASN A 298 -12.74 0.29 -10.88
CA ASN A 298 -12.58 0.49 -12.32
C ASN A 298 -12.91 1.95 -12.69
N TRP A 299 -12.04 2.90 -12.29
CA TRP A 299 -12.19 4.32 -12.65
C TRP A 299 -11.79 4.57 -14.12
N PRO A 300 -12.47 5.41 -14.90
CA PRO A 300 -13.59 6.30 -14.53
C PRO A 300 -14.98 5.67 -14.65
N HIS A 301 -15.18 4.45 -14.21
CA HIS A 301 -16.45 3.75 -14.14
C HIS A 301 -17.13 3.52 -15.48
N THR A 302 -16.37 3.19 -16.53
CA THR A 302 -16.89 2.77 -17.83
C THR A 302 -16.59 1.28 -18.04
N ALA A 303 -17.32 0.65 -18.95
CA ALA A 303 -17.11 -0.77 -19.27
C ALA A 303 -15.70 -1.08 -19.81
N TRP A 304 -14.95 -0.06 -20.21
CA TRP A 304 -13.62 -0.19 -20.80
C TRP A 304 -12.52 0.49 -19.96
N SER A 305 -12.84 0.89 -18.74
CA SER A 305 -11.84 1.50 -17.84
C SER A 305 -10.71 0.53 -17.53
N LYS A 306 -11.04 -0.75 -17.35
CA LYS A 306 -10.09 -1.80 -17.00
C LYS A 306 -10.51 -3.13 -17.61
N SER A 307 -9.57 -3.94 -18.06
CA SER A 307 -9.84 -5.27 -18.62
C SER A 307 -10.31 -6.26 -17.57
N ASP A 308 -11.09 -7.26 -18.00
CA ASP A 308 -11.49 -8.40 -17.16
C ASP A 308 -10.26 -9.12 -16.58
N THR A 309 -9.18 -9.22 -17.37
CA THR A 309 -7.93 -9.87 -16.97
C THR A 309 -7.22 -9.11 -15.83
N GLN A 310 -7.14 -7.78 -15.93
CA GLN A 310 -6.57 -6.96 -14.87
C GLN A 310 -7.43 -7.02 -13.61
N THR A 311 -8.74 -6.84 -13.73
CA THR A 311 -9.69 -6.93 -12.61
C THR A 311 -9.61 -8.28 -11.90
N TRP A 312 -9.56 -9.38 -12.67
CA TRP A 312 -9.38 -10.72 -12.11
C TRP A 312 -8.06 -10.88 -11.34
N SER A 313 -6.96 -10.40 -11.91
CA SER A 313 -5.65 -10.49 -11.26
C SER A 313 -5.59 -9.69 -9.95
N GLU A 314 -6.24 -8.53 -9.89
CA GLU A 314 -6.38 -7.75 -8.66
C GLU A 314 -7.20 -8.49 -7.59
N MET A 315 -8.33 -9.10 -7.98
CA MET A 315 -9.12 -9.93 -7.06
C MET A 315 -8.29 -11.09 -6.50
N VAL A 316 -7.48 -11.77 -7.34
CA VAL A 316 -6.57 -12.83 -6.88
C VAL A 316 -5.49 -12.27 -5.94
N THR A 317 -4.90 -11.11 -6.28
CA THR A 317 -3.90 -10.44 -5.42
C THR A 317 -4.48 -10.12 -4.04
N ALA A 318 -5.68 -9.54 -4.00
CA ALA A 318 -6.38 -9.22 -2.76
C ALA A 318 -6.66 -10.49 -1.93
N GLN A 319 -7.15 -11.55 -2.57
CA GLN A 319 -7.47 -12.81 -1.89
C GLN A 319 -6.20 -13.52 -1.37
N LEU A 320 -5.10 -13.51 -2.14
CA LEU A 320 -3.79 -14.01 -1.69
C LEU A 320 -3.24 -13.22 -0.49
N SER A 321 -3.60 -11.95 -0.37
CA SER A 321 -3.19 -11.09 0.75
C SER A 321 -4.12 -11.16 1.96
N GLY A 322 -5.09 -12.09 1.98
CA GLY A 322 -5.94 -12.35 3.13
C GLY A 322 -7.17 -11.48 3.22
N ALA A 323 -7.78 -11.15 2.08
CA ALA A 323 -9.06 -10.45 2.07
C ALA A 323 -10.16 -11.30 2.71
N ASP A 324 -10.91 -10.71 3.65
CA ASP A 324 -12.13 -11.29 4.21
C ASP A 324 -13.30 -11.20 3.21
N ALA A 325 -13.28 -10.16 2.39
CA ALA A 325 -14.15 -9.97 1.24
C ALA A 325 -13.45 -9.06 0.21
N LEU A 326 -13.92 -9.07 -1.03
CA LEU A 326 -13.47 -8.17 -2.08
C LEU A 326 -14.46 -7.00 -2.19
N PHE A 327 -13.98 -5.78 -1.96
CA PHE A 327 -14.79 -4.57 -2.05
C PHE A 327 -14.83 -4.09 -3.51
N LEU A 328 -15.92 -4.40 -4.22
CA LEU A 328 -16.02 -4.27 -5.68
C LEU A 328 -16.69 -2.96 -6.08
N ASN A 329 -15.96 -2.08 -6.74
CA ASN A 329 -16.50 -0.89 -7.41
C ASN A 329 -16.29 -1.01 -8.94
N VAL A 330 -16.91 -2.05 -9.52
CA VAL A 330 -16.69 -2.51 -10.91
C VAL A 330 -17.85 -2.21 -11.85
N LEU A 331 -18.91 -1.57 -11.34
CA LEU A 331 -20.05 -1.11 -12.14
C LEU A 331 -20.03 0.41 -12.26
N PRO A 332 -20.46 0.96 -13.40
CA PRO A 332 -20.58 2.40 -13.56
C PRO A 332 -21.56 3.02 -12.56
N VAL A 333 -21.09 3.87 -11.66
CA VAL A 333 -21.93 4.54 -10.66
C VAL A 333 -23.00 5.43 -11.27
N GLN A 334 -22.77 5.94 -12.50
CA GLN A 334 -23.71 6.82 -13.20
C GLN A 334 -24.90 6.08 -13.84
N SER A 335 -24.83 4.76 -14.03
CA SER A 335 -25.86 4.04 -14.80
C SER A 335 -27.15 3.76 -14.04
N GLY A 336 -27.05 3.50 -12.76
CA GLY A 336 -28.18 3.14 -11.90
C GLY A 336 -28.92 1.84 -12.29
N HIS A 337 -28.39 1.05 -13.24
CA HIS A 337 -29.04 -0.15 -13.80
C HIS A 337 -28.04 -1.30 -13.97
N ALA A 338 -27.85 -2.10 -12.91
CA ALA A 338 -26.89 -3.22 -12.89
C ALA A 338 -27.12 -4.25 -14.01
N ARG A 339 -28.38 -4.50 -14.42
CA ARG A 339 -28.74 -5.43 -15.51
C ARG A 339 -28.12 -5.09 -16.87
N ARG A 340 -27.62 -3.86 -17.08
CA ARG A 340 -26.96 -3.44 -18.31
C ARG A 340 -25.54 -4.01 -18.46
N PHE A 341 -25.01 -4.64 -17.41
CA PHE A 341 -23.62 -5.10 -17.34
C PHE A 341 -23.52 -6.62 -17.13
N PRO A 342 -24.13 -7.46 -18.01
CA PRO A 342 -24.05 -8.92 -17.86
C PRO A 342 -22.62 -9.46 -17.99
N ALA A 343 -21.72 -8.73 -18.65
CA ALA A 343 -20.31 -9.10 -18.76
C ALA A 343 -19.64 -9.10 -17.38
N VAL A 344 -19.94 -8.11 -16.51
CA VAL A 344 -19.41 -8.06 -15.14
C VAL A 344 -19.93 -9.24 -14.32
N ALA A 345 -21.21 -9.59 -14.42
CA ALA A 345 -21.73 -10.80 -13.76
C ALA A 345 -21.01 -12.07 -14.26
N GLY A 346 -20.70 -12.14 -15.55
CA GLY A 346 -19.90 -13.20 -16.15
C GLY A 346 -18.47 -13.25 -15.63
N LEU A 347 -17.81 -12.10 -15.50
CA LEU A 347 -16.49 -11.95 -14.89
C LEU A 347 -16.47 -12.52 -13.46
N LEU A 348 -17.37 -12.06 -12.60
CA LEU A 348 -17.44 -12.47 -11.20
C LEU A 348 -17.67 -13.97 -11.04
N ARG A 349 -18.59 -14.56 -11.82
CA ARG A 349 -18.82 -16.02 -11.80
C ARG A 349 -17.59 -16.82 -12.24
N ARG A 350 -16.93 -16.42 -13.33
CA ARG A 350 -15.74 -17.11 -13.84
C ARG A 350 -14.54 -16.99 -12.90
N SER A 351 -14.50 -15.95 -12.08
CA SER A 351 -13.43 -15.73 -11.11
C SER A 351 -13.55 -16.63 -9.88
N ARG A 352 -14.76 -17.05 -9.49
CA ARG A 352 -15.03 -17.82 -8.27
C ARG A 352 -14.13 -19.05 -8.07
N PRO A 353 -13.93 -19.95 -9.05
CA PRO A 353 -13.13 -21.16 -8.80
C PRO A 353 -11.70 -20.86 -8.36
N ALA A 354 -11.06 -19.84 -8.94
CA ALA A 354 -9.72 -19.45 -8.57
C ALA A 354 -9.71 -18.76 -7.19
N LEU A 355 -10.65 -17.86 -6.94
CA LEU A 355 -10.73 -17.11 -5.69
C LEU A 355 -11.07 -18.00 -4.49
N ASP A 356 -11.98 -18.96 -4.66
CA ASP A 356 -12.34 -19.92 -3.61
C ASP A 356 -11.16 -20.83 -3.26
N LEU A 357 -10.39 -21.28 -4.25
CA LEU A 357 -9.16 -22.04 -4.02
C LEU A 357 -8.14 -21.22 -3.24
N VAL A 358 -7.92 -19.96 -3.65
CA VAL A 358 -6.97 -19.06 -2.98
C VAL A 358 -7.41 -18.75 -1.55
N ALA A 359 -8.69 -18.45 -1.32
CA ALA A 359 -9.26 -18.22 -0.01
C ALA A 359 -9.09 -19.44 0.92
N ASP A 360 -9.27 -20.64 0.38
CA ASP A 360 -9.08 -21.87 1.13
C ASP A 360 -7.63 -22.07 1.54
N ARG A 361 -6.72 -21.88 0.60
CA ARG A 361 -5.27 -21.99 0.86
C ARG A 361 -4.77 -20.91 1.82
N HIS A 362 -5.23 -19.65 1.68
CA HIS A 362 -4.79 -18.55 2.55
C HIS A 362 -5.06 -18.82 4.04
N ARG A 363 -6.14 -19.51 4.38
CA ARG A 363 -6.46 -19.86 5.79
C ARG A 363 -5.37 -20.64 6.51
N GLY A 364 -4.51 -21.35 5.79
CA GLY A 364 -3.35 -22.05 6.33
C GLY A 364 -2.09 -21.19 6.48
N GLU A 365 -2.15 -19.90 6.12
CA GLU A 365 -0.99 -19.00 6.19
C GLU A 365 -0.86 -18.36 7.58
N LEU A 366 0.39 -18.29 8.06
CA LEU A 366 0.77 -17.77 9.38
C LEU A 366 1.41 -16.36 9.30
N GLY A 367 1.50 -15.81 8.11
CA GLY A 367 2.11 -14.52 7.82
C GLY A 367 2.96 -14.55 6.56
N THR A 368 3.49 -13.39 6.14
CA THR A 368 4.38 -13.28 5.00
C THR A 368 5.84 -13.44 5.40
N CYS A 369 6.69 -13.75 4.44
CA CYS A 369 8.13 -13.73 4.61
C CYS A 369 8.83 -13.30 3.32
N GLY A 370 10.07 -12.81 3.44
CA GLY A 370 10.81 -12.23 2.34
C GLY A 370 11.91 -11.32 2.85
N VAL A 371 12.38 -10.44 1.99
CA VAL A 371 13.22 -9.31 2.39
C VAL A 371 12.35 -8.26 3.06
N GLY A 372 12.69 -7.87 4.27
CA GLY A 372 11.92 -6.93 5.08
C GLY A 372 12.01 -5.51 4.55
N LEU A 373 10.87 -4.83 4.48
CA LEU A 373 10.75 -3.41 4.13
C LEU A 373 10.21 -2.64 5.34
N PRO A 374 11.08 -2.23 6.28
CA PRO A 374 10.64 -1.52 7.48
C PRO A 374 9.95 -0.21 7.13
N PHE A 375 8.76 0.01 7.68
CA PHE A 375 7.99 1.24 7.51
C PHE A 375 7.56 1.80 8.87
N ARG A 376 7.65 3.13 9.01
CA ARG A 376 7.16 3.83 10.20
C ARG A 376 6.08 4.84 9.81
N PRO A 377 4.90 4.79 10.44
CA PRO A 377 3.80 5.74 10.17
C PRO A 377 4.16 7.20 10.49
N ASP A 378 5.12 7.45 11.38
CA ASP A 378 5.61 8.77 11.77
C ASP A 378 6.88 9.22 11.03
N ALA A 379 7.29 8.49 9.98
CA ALA A 379 8.55 8.71 9.27
C ALA A 379 8.76 10.16 8.81
N SER A 380 7.71 10.84 8.43
CA SER A 380 7.75 12.24 7.96
C SER A 380 8.28 13.23 9.00
N ALA A 381 8.18 12.92 10.30
CA ALA A 381 8.76 13.76 11.35
C ALA A 381 10.29 13.78 11.33
N HIS A 382 10.93 12.79 10.72
CA HIS A 382 12.37 12.54 10.82
C HIS A 382 13.16 12.86 9.55
N VAL A 383 12.50 12.99 8.39
CA VAL A 383 13.19 13.21 7.11
C VAL A 383 13.61 14.67 6.93
N ARG A 384 14.70 14.87 6.19
CA ARG A 384 15.14 16.21 5.79
C ARG A 384 14.50 16.62 4.49
N THR A 385 14.04 17.87 4.42
CA THR A 385 13.55 18.50 3.19
C THR A 385 14.66 19.29 2.53
N VAL A 386 14.52 19.50 1.23
CA VAL A 386 15.43 20.36 0.45
C VAL A 386 14.70 21.54 -0.18
N ARG A 387 13.36 21.45 -0.30
CA ARG A 387 12.49 22.47 -0.93
C ARG A 387 11.55 23.10 0.10
N PRO A 388 11.81 24.35 0.56
CA PRO A 388 10.89 25.04 1.45
C PRO A 388 9.47 25.12 0.84
N GLY A 389 8.46 24.92 1.68
CA GLY A 389 7.05 24.99 1.26
C GLY A 389 6.48 23.71 0.62
N HIS A 390 7.30 22.68 0.38
CA HIS A 390 6.87 21.44 -0.27
C HIS A 390 6.65 20.31 0.75
N LEU A 391 5.42 20.12 1.19
CA LEU A 391 5.07 19.02 2.10
C LEU A 391 5.22 17.63 1.47
N THR A 392 5.18 17.52 0.13
CA THR A 392 5.48 16.28 -0.62
C THR A 392 6.82 15.67 -0.26
N ASP A 393 7.83 16.50 0.04
CA ASP A 393 9.17 16.04 0.39
C ASP A 393 9.22 15.34 1.77
N LEU A 394 8.15 15.40 2.54
CA LEU A 394 7.99 14.70 3.82
C LEU A 394 7.54 13.25 3.66
N ALA A 395 7.03 12.86 2.49
CA ALA A 395 6.57 11.49 2.26
C ALA A 395 7.74 10.51 2.29
N VAL A 396 7.55 9.39 2.99
CA VAL A 396 8.46 8.24 2.98
C VAL A 396 7.68 7.05 2.45
N ASP A 397 8.07 6.58 1.28
CA ASP A 397 7.41 5.46 0.61
C ASP A 397 8.42 4.34 0.31
N PRO A 398 8.33 3.17 0.97
CA PRO A 398 9.13 2.00 0.62
C PRO A 398 8.71 1.32 -0.69
N GLY A 399 7.66 1.79 -1.36
CA GLY A 399 7.17 1.24 -2.63
C GLY A 399 8.25 1.08 -3.70
N PRO A 400 9.14 2.06 -3.94
CA PRO A 400 10.27 1.90 -4.87
C PRO A 400 11.20 0.74 -4.54
N ALA A 401 11.50 0.50 -3.24
CA ALA A 401 12.29 -0.65 -2.81
C ALA A 401 11.56 -1.98 -3.05
N ALA A 402 10.24 -2.01 -2.77
CA ALA A 402 9.40 -3.16 -3.07
C ALA A 402 9.37 -3.47 -4.57
N ASP A 403 9.18 -2.45 -5.40
CA ASP A 403 9.18 -2.59 -6.87
C ASP A 403 10.53 -3.13 -7.39
N PHE A 404 11.63 -2.58 -6.89
CA PHE A 404 12.98 -3.03 -7.25
C PHE A 404 13.19 -4.52 -6.96
N LEU A 405 12.80 -4.99 -5.79
CA LEU A 405 12.99 -6.39 -5.40
C LEU A 405 12.01 -7.33 -6.11
N LEU A 406 10.72 -7.01 -6.07
CA LEU A 406 9.67 -7.89 -6.58
C LEU A 406 9.77 -8.12 -8.08
N ARG A 407 10.08 -7.09 -8.87
CA ARG A 407 10.22 -7.25 -10.34
C ARG A 407 11.39 -8.16 -10.74
N TYR A 408 12.41 -8.26 -9.88
CA TYR A 408 13.53 -9.18 -10.05
C TYR A 408 13.29 -10.55 -9.42
N GLY A 409 12.09 -10.84 -8.96
CA GLY A 409 11.73 -12.15 -8.41
C GLY A 409 12.19 -12.39 -6.97
N VAL A 410 12.44 -11.34 -6.20
CA VAL A 410 12.79 -11.41 -4.78
C VAL A 410 11.55 -11.14 -3.94
N PRO A 411 11.07 -12.08 -3.10
CA PRO A 411 9.91 -11.85 -2.24
C PRO A 411 10.22 -10.82 -1.16
N VAL A 412 9.23 -9.99 -0.84
CA VAL A 412 9.31 -8.97 0.21
C VAL A 412 8.27 -9.21 1.29
N THR A 413 8.47 -8.60 2.46
CA THR A 413 7.52 -8.60 3.56
C THR A 413 7.55 -7.28 4.34
N ALA A 414 6.39 -6.88 4.87
CA ALA A 414 6.31 -5.81 5.86
C ALA A 414 6.55 -6.31 7.30
N GLU A 415 6.62 -7.63 7.51
CA GLU A 415 7.00 -8.23 8.79
C GLU A 415 8.50 -8.10 9.04
N ASP A 416 8.91 -8.30 10.30
CA ASP A 416 10.34 -8.32 10.62
C ASP A 416 11.04 -9.52 9.97
N ALA A 417 12.23 -9.30 9.41
CA ALA A 417 12.95 -10.29 8.62
C ALA A 417 14.47 -10.23 8.86
N PRO A 418 15.20 -11.35 8.66
CA PRO A 418 16.66 -11.37 8.82
C PRO A 418 17.40 -10.48 7.81
N VAL A 419 16.89 -10.39 6.59
CA VAL A 419 17.40 -9.49 5.55
C VAL A 419 16.42 -8.34 5.38
N ARG A 420 16.92 -7.10 5.38
CA ARG A 420 16.12 -5.88 5.27
C ARG A 420 16.66 -4.94 4.20
N VAL A 421 15.80 -4.03 3.75
CA VAL A 421 16.18 -2.96 2.82
C VAL A 421 15.81 -1.61 3.41
N LEU A 422 16.73 -0.66 3.38
CA LEU A 422 16.47 0.74 3.68
C LEU A 422 16.95 1.58 2.49
N PHE A 423 16.01 2.24 1.81
CA PHE A 423 16.28 3.17 0.73
C PHE A 423 15.89 4.59 1.10
N GLY A 424 16.57 5.56 0.48
CA GLY A 424 16.32 6.97 0.69
C GLY A 424 16.54 7.39 2.15
N GLN A 425 15.64 8.21 2.65
CA GLN A 425 15.75 8.73 4.01
C GLN A 425 15.06 7.84 5.08
N ALA A 426 14.57 6.66 4.72
CA ALA A 426 13.86 5.77 5.66
C ALA A 426 14.68 5.48 6.93
N ALA A 427 16.01 5.36 6.81
CA ALA A 427 16.91 5.14 7.93
C ALA A 427 16.83 6.24 9.03
N ARG A 428 16.39 7.47 8.70
CA ARG A 428 16.22 8.55 9.68
C ARG A 428 15.10 8.31 10.68
N SER A 429 14.13 7.47 10.33
CA SER A 429 12.97 7.18 11.17
C SER A 429 13.24 6.20 12.30
N PHE A 430 14.39 5.52 12.29
CA PHE A 430 14.75 4.52 13.27
C PHE A 430 15.77 5.06 14.26
N ASP A 431 15.67 4.64 15.52
CA ASP A 431 16.69 4.93 16.54
C ASP A 431 17.97 4.09 16.30
N ASP A 432 19.03 4.43 17.04
CA ASP A 432 20.34 3.81 16.86
C ASP A 432 20.34 2.32 17.23
N ASP A 433 19.50 1.91 18.20
CA ASP A 433 19.40 0.51 18.60
C ASP A 433 18.69 -0.32 17.53
N ALA A 434 17.62 0.20 16.93
CA ALA A 434 16.98 -0.43 15.80
C ALA A 434 17.93 -0.56 14.60
N LEU A 435 18.68 0.49 14.28
CA LEU A 435 19.68 0.44 13.21
C LEU A 435 20.82 -0.55 13.51
N ARG A 436 21.30 -0.64 14.75
CA ARG A 436 22.29 -1.67 15.14
C ARG A 436 21.74 -3.09 14.96
N ARG A 437 20.48 -3.32 15.37
CA ARG A 437 19.82 -4.63 15.12
C ARG A 437 19.72 -4.95 13.62
N MET A 438 19.38 -3.97 12.78
CA MET A 438 19.35 -4.18 11.33
C MET A 438 20.75 -4.47 10.76
N LEU A 439 21.77 -3.74 11.23
CA LEU A 439 23.16 -3.92 10.84
C LEU A 439 23.79 -5.22 11.35
N SER A 440 23.21 -5.90 12.33
CA SER A 440 23.65 -7.24 12.77
C SER A 440 23.07 -8.39 11.94
N GLY A 441 22.13 -8.10 11.02
CA GLY A 441 21.58 -9.02 10.04
C GLY A 441 22.06 -8.72 8.62
N GLY A 442 21.25 -9.11 7.61
CA GLY A 442 21.44 -8.71 6.22
C GLY A 442 20.82 -7.33 5.95
N LEU A 443 21.56 -6.40 5.37
CA LEU A 443 21.04 -5.06 5.07
C LEU A 443 21.46 -4.57 3.69
N LEU A 444 20.47 -4.28 2.83
CA LEU A 444 20.67 -3.63 1.54
C LEU A 444 20.35 -2.14 1.64
N LEU A 445 21.26 -1.30 1.17
CA LEU A 445 21.19 0.16 1.22
C LEU A 445 21.35 0.76 -0.17
N ASP A 446 20.56 1.79 -0.48
CA ASP A 446 20.90 2.71 -1.56
C ASP A 446 21.91 3.78 -1.10
N GLY A 447 22.37 4.61 -2.01
CA GLY A 447 23.37 5.63 -1.73
C GLY A 447 22.92 6.68 -0.71
N ILE A 448 21.62 7.02 -0.68
CA ILE A 448 21.06 7.99 0.27
C ILE A 448 21.01 7.39 1.67
N ALA A 449 20.50 6.17 1.82
CA ALA A 449 20.45 5.50 3.11
C ALA A 449 21.86 5.26 3.69
N ALA A 450 22.83 4.89 2.83
CA ALA A 450 24.23 4.76 3.24
C ALA A 450 24.83 6.11 3.71
N GLN A 451 24.50 7.22 3.04
CA GLN A 451 24.89 8.57 3.51
C GLN A 451 24.29 8.87 4.89
N VAL A 452 22.99 8.61 5.07
CA VAL A 452 22.30 8.82 6.35
C VAL A 452 22.97 8.03 7.48
N LEU A 453 23.31 6.76 7.25
CA LEU A 453 23.98 5.93 8.24
C LEU A 453 25.43 6.40 8.50
N THR A 454 26.15 6.87 7.48
CA THR A 454 27.47 7.48 7.63
C THR A 454 27.39 8.73 8.51
N GLU A 455 26.43 9.64 8.26
CA GLU A 455 26.20 10.85 9.08
C GLU A 455 25.86 10.53 10.54
N ARG A 456 25.22 9.37 10.80
CA ARG A 456 24.87 8.90 12.15
C ARG A 456 25.97 8.11 12.84
N GLY A 457 27.18 8.01 12.25
CA GLY A 457 28.33 7.36 12.84
C GLY A 457 28.39 5.84 12.64
N PHE A 458 27.60 5.26 11.73
CA PHE A 458 27.62 3.84 11.40
C PHE A 458 28.54 3.47 10.22
N GLY A 459 29.30 4.41 9.67
CA GLY A 459 30.12 4.20 8.46
C GLY A 459 31.06 3.00 8.53
N GLU A 460 31.68 2.72 9.68
CA GLU A 460 32.56 1.55 9.87
C GLU A 460 31.80 0.21 9.72
N LEU A 461 30.50 0.18 9.99
CA LEU A 461 29.67 -1.01 9.86
C LEU A 461 29.14 -1.22 8.42
N LEU A 462 29.27 -0.22 7.55
CA LEU A 462 28.83 -0.29 6.16
C LEU A 462 29.93 -0.84 5.22
N GLY A 463 31.20 -0.78 5.64
CA GLY A 463 32.36 -1.06 4.78
C GLY A 463 32.58 -0.02 3.69
N VAL A 464 31.82 1.06 3.69
CA VAL A 464 31.98 2.21 2.79
C VAL A 464 31.68 3.51 3.52
N THR A 465 32.30 4.60 3.08
CA THR A 465 31.95 5.97 3.46
C THR A 465 31.33 6.65 2.24
N VAL A 466 30.21 7.34 2.43
CA VAL A 466 29.58 8.17 1.39
C VAL A 466 29.99 9.63 1.65
N THR A 467 30.71 10.23 0.71
CA THR A 467 31.22 11.61 0.87
C THR A 467 30.29 12.64 0.27
N GLU A 468 29.61 12.29 -0.83
CA GLU A 468 28.66 13.17 -1.53
C GLU A 468 27.62 12.37 -2.31
N ILE A 469 26.47 12.98 -2.54
CA ILE A 469 25.49 12.55 -3.54
C ILE A 469 25.67 13.47 -4.74
N VAL A 470 26.09 12.91 -5.86
CA VAL A 470 26.37 13.65 -7.10
C VAL A 470 25.12 13.63 -7.97
N ASP A 471 24.49 14.80 -8.13
CA ASP A 471 23.36 14.97 -9.05
C ASP A 471 23.77 14.65 -10.49
N ARG A 472 22.85 14.07 -11.25
CA ARG A 472 23.10 13.67 -12.65
C ARG A 472 23.60 14.81 -13.53
N GLU A 473 23.13 16.03 -13.29
CA GLU A 473 23.52 17.23 -14.05
C GLU A 473 24.79 17.91 -13.52
N ALA A 474 25.36 17.42 -12.40
CA ALA A 474 26.57 17.99 -11.84
C ALA A 474 27.81 17.74 -12.73
N PRO A 475 28.77 18.67 -12.82
CA PRO A 475 30.00 18.48 -13.60
C PRO A 475 30.84 17.28 -13.18
N SER A 476 30.72 16.85 -11.91
CA SER A 476 31.40 15.67 -11.34
C SER A 476 30.65 14.35 -11.57
N SER A 477 29.48 14.40 -12.23
CA SER A 477 28.70 13.23 -12.60
C SER A 477 29.41 12.37 -13.64
N PRO A 478 29.23 11.03 -13.65
CA PRO A 478 29.76 10.18 -14.72
C PRO A 478 29.05 10.37 -16.06
N GLY A 479 27.99 11.19 -16.10
CA GLY A 479 27.22 11.50 -17.30
C GLY A 479 26.05 10.55 -17.57
N PRO A 480 25.17 10.92 -18.51
CA PRO A 480 23.88 10.24 -18.75
C PRO A 480 24.01 8.85 -19.38
N TYR A 481 25.12 8.49 -19.98
CA TYR A 481 25.36 7.16 -20.58
C TYR A 481 26.45 6.39 -19.83
N SER A 482 26.59 6.66 -18.53
CA SER A 482 27.50 5.91 -17.67
C SER A 482 27.11 4.43 -17.60
N LEU A 483 28.09 3.58 -17.35
CA LEU A 483 27.93 2.14 -17.28
C LEU A 483 28.28 1.66 -15.87
N GLU A 484 27.58 0.64 -15.39
CA GLU A 484 27.97 -0.13 -14.22
C GLU A 484 28.57 -1.45 -14.70
N GLN A 485 29.88 -1.62 -14.55
CA GLN A 485 30.60 -2.83 -14.97
C GLN A 485 30.71 -3.81 -13.81
N GLN A 486 30.25 -5.03 -14.03
CA GLN A 486 30.44 -6.16 -13.11
C GLN A 486 31.88 -6.71 -13.20
N ASN A 487 32.31 -7.47 -12.19
CA ASN A 487 33.65 -8.05 -12.16
C ASN A 487 33.92 -9.06 -13.29
N ASP A 488 32.88 -9.67 -13.87
CA ASP A 488 32.95 -10.55 -15.05
C ASP A 488 32.99 -9.80 -16.39
N GLY A 489 32.97 -8.47 -16.35
CA GLY A 489 33.03 -7.60 -17.53
C GLY A 489 31.67 -7.24 -18.13
N VAL A 490 30.55 -7.79 -17.63
CA VAL A 490 29.20 -7.40 -18.07
C VAL A 490 28.94 -5.95 -17.66
N CYS A 491 28.38 -5.16 -18.59
CA CYS A 491 28.06 -3.76 -18.37
C CYS A 491 26.55 -3.52 -18.39
N LEU A 492 26.06 -2.78 -17.38
CA LEU A 492 24.69 -2.30 -17.26
C LEU A 492 24.69 -0.75 -17.39
N SER A 493 23.70 -0.20 -18.07
CA SER A 493 23.56 1.26 -18.14
C SER A 493 22.98 1.81 -16.82
N VAL A 494 23.51 2.93 -16.32
CA VAL A 494 23.02 3.62 -15.13
C VAL A 494 22.43 5.01 -15.41
N ASN A 495 22.22 5.35 -16.67
CA ASN A 495 21.81 6.68 -17.14
C ASN A 495 20.46 7.17 -16.60
N MET A 496 19.64 6.30 -16.01
CA MET A 496 18.34 6.65 -15.44
C MET A 496 18.43 7.16 -13.98
N GLN A 497 19.59 7.06 -13.33
CA GLN A 497 19.74 7.51 -11.95
C GLN A 497 19.66 9.04 -11.87
N PRO A 498 18.82 9.61 -10.95
CA PRO A 498 18.77 11.06 -10.73
C PRO A 498 20.07 11.58 -10.08
N ALA A 499 20.69 10.74 -9.26
CA ALA A 499 21.98 11.01 -8.62
C ALA A 499 22.71 9.71 -8.30
N LEU A 500 24.00 9.79 -8.01
CA LEU A 500 24.83 8.66 -7.58
C LEU A 500 25.63 9.03 -6.34
N ALA A 501 25.72 8.10 -5.40
CA ALA A 501 26.58 8.25 -4.21
C ALA A 501 28.03 7.99 -4.55
N ARG A 502 28.92 8.86 -4.11
CA ARG A 502 30.38 8.67 -4.18
C ARG A 502 30.80 7.74 -3.03
N LEU A 503 31.02 6.48 -3.37
CA LEU A 503 31.39 5.44 -2.41
C LEU A 503 32.92 5.38 -2.26
N HIS A 504 33.39 5.34 -1.00
CA HIS A 504 34.79 5.09 -0.65
C HIS A 504 34.86 3.79 0.17
N PRO A 505 35.23 2.65 -0.46
CA PRO A 505 35.33 1.38 0.25
C PRO A 505 36.43 1.37 1.30
N SER A 506 36.13 0.79 2.46
CA SER A 506 37.11 0.50 3.50
C SER A 506 37.93 -0.77 3.20
N ALA A 507 38.99 -1.01 3.94
CA ALA A 507 39.74 -2.26 3.84
C ALA A 507 38.82 -3.45 4.18
N GLY A 508 38.75 -4.45 3.30
CA GLY A 508 37.90 -5.63 3.44
C GLY A 508 36.51 -5.52 2.81
N ALA A 509 36.13 -4.36 2.28
CA ALA A 509 34.94 -4.25 1.45
C ALA A 509 35.19 -4.87 0.06
N ASP A 510 34.26 -5.70 -0.39
CA ASP A 510 34.30 -6.33 -1.69
C ASP A 510 33.52 -5.49 -2.72
N VAL A 511 34.24 -4.93 -3.69
CA VAL A 511 33.68 -4.11 -4.77
C VAL A 511 33.18 -5.04 -5.87
N GLN A 512 31.86 -5.21 -5.98
CA GLN A 512 31.21 -6.07 -6.95
C GLN A 512 31.10 -5.44 -8.35
N THR A 513 30.90 -4.13 -8.39
CA THR A 513 30.73 -3.37 -9.65
C THR A 513 31.45 -2.04 -9.58
N ARG A 514 31.76 -1.49 -10.77
CA ARG A 514 32.38 -0.18 -10.97
C ARG A 514 31.55 0.66 -11.92
N ILE A 515 31.41 1.94 -11.62
CA ILE A 515 30.78 2.90 -12.51
C ILE A 515 31.85 3.51 -13.41
N LEU A 516 31.59 3.46 -14.71
CA LEU A 516 32.43 4.01 -15.75
C LEU A 516 31.72 5.17 -16.45
N THR A 517 32.47 6.19 -16.85
CA THR A 517 31.97 7.23 -17.76
C THR A 517 31.75 6.63 -19.17
N PRO A 518 31.05 7.33 -20.07
CA PRO A 518 30.82 6.85 -21.44
C PRO A 518 32.11 6.54 -22.23
N ASP A 519 33.20 7.21 -21.90
CA ASP A 519 34.53 6.98 -22.46
C ASP A 519 35.37 5.95 -21.68
N LEU A 520 34.68 5.16 -20.83
CA LEU A 520 35.20 4.02 -20.06
C LEU A 520 36.22 4.38 -18.97
N HIS A 521 36.28 5.61 -18.52
CA HIS A 521 37.09 5.96 -17.35
C HIS A 521 36.38 5.58 -16.06
N LEU A 522 37.13 5.10 -15.09
CA LEU A 522 36.61 4.74 -13.78
C LEU A 522 36.11 6.01 -13.05
N TRP A 523 34.79 6.03 -12.74
CA TRP A 523 34.20 7.07 -11.89
C TRP A 523 34.22 6.67 -10.40
N GLY A 524 33.88 5.44 -10.08
CA GLY A 524 33.89 4.92 -8.71
C GLY A 524 33.24 3.56 -8.56
N PRO A 525 33.14 3.01 -7.34
CA PRO A 525 32.41 1.78 -7.05
C PRO A 525 30.91 1.97 -7.29
N GLY A 526 30.25 0.94 -7.88
CA GLY A 526 28.80 0.90 -8.07
C GLY A 526 28.08 0.12 -6.97
N ARG A 527 28.69 -1.00 -6.53
CA ARG A 527 28.14 -1.88 -5.50
C ARG A 527 29.29 -2.45 -4.65
N CYS A 528 29.08 -2.42 -3.33
CA CYS A 528 30.03 -2.97 -2.36
C CYS A 528 29.33 -3.93 -1.39
N LEU A 529 30.00 -5.02 -1.05
CA LEU A 529 29.59 -5.98 -0.01
C LEU A 529 30.55 -5.91 1.16
N PHE A 530 30.04 -6.07 2.37
CA PHE A 530 30.85 -6.02 3.58
C PHE A 530 30.27 -6.84 4.72
N THR A 531 31.09 -7.66 5.36
CA THR A 531 30.73 -8.32 6.63
C THR A 531 31.30 -7.50 7.78
N ASN A 532 30.45 -6.96 8.63
CA ASN A 532 30.83 -6.00 9.66
C ASN A 532 31.20 -6.65 11.01
N ALA A 533 31.67 -5.85 11.94
CA ALA A 533 32.10 -6.30 13.27
C ALA A 533 30.96 -6.87 14.15
N LEU A 534 29.69 -6.63 13.79
CA LEU A 534 28.53 -7.22 14.45
C LEU A 534 28.17 -8.61 13.88
N GLY A 535 28.92 -9.09 12.89
CA GLY A 535 28.62 -10.31 12.14
C GLY A 535 27.55 -10.13 11.05
N GLY A 536 27.00 -8.94 10.88
CA GLY A 536 26.01 -8.63 9.86
C GLY A 536 26.62 -8.43 8.48
N ARG A 537 25.87 -8.65 7.44
CA ARG A 537 26.26 -8.54 6.03
C ARG A 537 25.55 -7.36 5.39
N VAL A 538 26.29 -6.44 4.83
CA VAL A 538 25.78 -5.19 4.25
C VAL A 538 26.09 -5.15 2.76
N ALA A 539 25.14 -4.71 1.98
CA ALA A 539 25.32 -4.37 0.57
C ALA A 539 24.93 -2.89 0.36
N VAL A 540 25.83 -2.13 -0.25
CA VAL A 540 25.63 -0.70 -0.54
C VAL A 540 25.67 -0.47 -2.03
N LEU A 541 24.62 0.16 -2.57
CA LEU A 541 24.52 0.60 -3.96
C LEU A 541 24.88 2.07 -4.07
N ALA A 542 25.63 2.46 -5.10
CA ALA A 542 25.84 3.87 -5.43
C ALA A 542 24.57 4.54 -5.98
N ALA A 543 23.65 3.77 -6.56
CA ALA A 543 22.37 4.24 -7.04
C ALA A 543 21.54 4.87 -5.91
N THR A 544 20.85 5.99 -6.20
CA THR A 544 19.96 6.69 -5.25
C THR A 544 18.49 6.40 -5.52
N ALA A 545 18.18 5.75 -6.64
CA ALA A 545 16.87 5.27 -7.06
C ALA A 545 17.03 3.89 -7.76
N PRO A 546 17.32 2.81 -6.99
CA PRO A 546 17.61 1.48 -7.57
C PRO A 546 16.51 0.94 -8.48
N GLU A 547 15.25 1.34 -8.27
CA GLU A 547 14.12 1.01 -9.14
C GLU A 547 14.24 1.57 -10.55
N LEU A 548 15.14 2.54 -10.78
CA LEU A 548 15.45 3.09 -12.11
C LEU A 548 16.68 2.45 -12.77
N LEU A 549 17.33 1.48 -12.10
CA LEU A 549 18.39 0.71 -12.74
C LEU A 549 17.85 -0.06 -13.96
N PRO A 550 18.68 -0.23 -15.01
CA PRO A 550 18.30 -1.04 -16.16
C PRO A 550 17.83 -2.42 -15.75
N TYR A 551 16.75 -2.87 -16.36
CA TYR A 551 16.05 -4.09 -15.99
C TYR A 551 16.35 -5.19 -17.02
N ASP A 552 17.24 -6.12 -16.65
CA ASP A 552 17.66 -7.24 -17.47
C ASP A 552 18.05 -8.48 -16.62
N GLU A 553 18.42 -9.57 -17.30
CA GLU A 553 18.81 -10.85 -16.67
C GLU A 553 20.10 -10.72 -15.86
N ASP A 554 21.04 -9.88 -16.28
CA ASP A 554 22.31 -9.69 -15.58
C ASP A 554 22.10 -8.92 -14.29
N GLY A 555 21.26 -7.90 -14.30
CA GLY A 555 20.81 -7.17 -13.10
C GLY A 555 20.07 -8.09 -12.13
N GLN A 556 19.20 -8.97 -12.63
CA GLN A 556 18.51 -9.98 -11.82
C GLN A 556 19.51 -10.93 -11.15
N ARG A 557 20.44 -11.51 -11.91
CA ARG A 557 21.46 -12.41 -11.38
C ARG A 557 22.31 -11.72 -10.30
N LEU A 558 22.72 -10.49 -10.54
CA LEU A 558 23.51 -9.70 -9.60
C LEU A 558 22.73 -9.41 -8.31
N LEU A 559 21.43 -9.10 -8.40
CA LEU A 559 20.59 -8.90 -7.21
C LEU A 559 20.39 -10.22 -6.45
N HIS A 560 20.12 -11.32 -7.14
CA HIS A 560 19.97 -12.64 -6.51
C HIS A 560 21.24 -13.04 -5.75
N THR A 561 22.42 -12.84 -6.33
CA THR A 561 23.71 -13.07 -5.66
C THR A 561 23.87 -12.18 -4.43
N THR A 562 23.47 -10.91 -4.53
CA THR A 562 23.48 -9.97 -3.39
C THR A 562 22.56 -10.44 -2.26
N VAL A 563 21.33 -10.87 -2.58
CA VAL A 563 20.38 -11.38 -1.58
C VAL A 563 20.93 -12.64 -0.92
N ARG A 564 21.49 -13.58 -1.68
CA ARG A 564 22.14 -14.78 -1.13
C ARG A 564 23.28 -14.43 -0.17
N TYR A 565 24.11 -13.46 -0.52
CA TYR A 565 25.15 -12.96 0.39
C TYR A 565 24.55 -12.42 1.69
N LEU A 566 23.49 -11.61 1.61
CA LEU A 566 22.83 -11.01 2.77
C LEU A 566 22.14 -12.05 3.67
N GLU A 567 21.61 -13.14 3.10
CA GLU A 567 21.03 -14.25 3.88
C GLU A 567 22.07 -15.01 4.70
N GLY A 568 23.33 -14.97 4.28
CA GLY A 568 24.40 -15.67 4.98
C GLY A 568 24.56 -17.13 4.58
N ASP A 569 25.04 -17.95 5.55
CA ASP A 569 25.44 -19.33 5.26
C ASP A 569 24.27 -20.32 5.16
N ALA A 570 23.08 -19.89 5.59
CA ALA A 570 21.86 -20.70 5.55
C ALA A 570 20.72 -19.96 4.81
N PRO A 571 20.83 -19.78 3.49
CA PRO A 571 19.80 -19.08 2.73
C PRO A 571 18.48 -19.85 2.77
N THR A 572 17.38 -19.10 2.81
CA THR A 572 16.04 -19.68 2.93
C THR A 572 15.03 -19.14 1.92
N LEU A 573 15.29 -17.98 1.31
CA LEU A 573 14.31 -17.34 0.43
C LEU A 573 14.27 -18.04 -0.95
N PRO A 574 13.10 -18.38 -1.48
CA PRO A 574 12.98 -18.73 -2.88
C PRO A 574 13.24 -17.48 -3.73
N LEU A 575 14.03 -17.60 -4.78
CA LEU A 575 14.26 -16.56 -5.77
C LEU A 575 13.69 -16.99 -7.11
N VAL A 576 13.01 -16.07 -7.80
CA VAL A 576 12.27 -16.39 -9.03
C VAL A 576 12.96 -15.73 -10.23
N SER A 577 13.18 -16.51 -11.28
CA SER A 577 13.73 -16.08 -12.58
C SER A 577 12.94 -16.73 -13.73
N GLY A 578 13.41 -16.62 -14.97
CA GLY A 578 12.77 -17.24 -16.14
C GLY A 578 11.82 -16.33 -16.89
N GLY A 579 11.88 -15.03 -16.65
CA GLY A 579 11.14 -13.99 -17.34
C GLY A 579 11.12 -12.67 -16.58
N PRO A 580 10.77 -11.57 -17.24
CA PRO A 580 10.62 -10.27 -16.59
C PRO A 580 9.34 -10.22 -15.76
N TYR A 581 9.34 -9.41 -14.69
CA TYR A 581 8.17 -9.17 -13.85
C TYR A 581 7.46 -10.43 -13.33
N LEU A 582 8.23 -11.45 -12.96
CA LEU A 582 7.73 -12.59 -12.21
C LEU A 582 7.72 -12.23 -10.72
N ILE A 583 6.58 -11.80 -10.24
CA ILE A 583 6.40 -11.13 -8.95
C ILE A 583 6.03 -12.15 -7.87
N PRO A 584 6.94 -12.48 -6.92
CA PRO A 584 6.67 -13.46 -5.88
C PRO A 584 5.94 -12.84 -4.68
N ARG A 585 5.06 -13.63 -4.07
CA ARG A 585 4.57 -13.47 -2.71
C ARG A 585 4.85 -14.75 -1.94
N LEU A 586 5.54 -14.66 -0.82
CA LEU A 586 5.90 -15.80 0.00
C LEU A 586 5.17 -15.73 1.34
N ALA A 587 4.52 -16.82 1.73
CA ALA A 587 3.85 -16.95 3.03
C ALA A 587 4.37 -18.16 3.81
N ARG A 588 4.33 -18.07 5.14
CA ARG A 588 4.56 -19.19 6.03
C ARG A 588 3.27 -19.99 6.20
N THR A 589 3.38 -21.31 6.32
CA THR A 589 2.30 -22.24 6.67
C THR A 589 2.76 -23.15 7.80
N ALA A 590 1.85 -23.91 8.40
CA ALA A 590 2.21 -24.87 9.43
C ALA A 590 3.20 -25.93 8.91
N ASP A 591 3.07 -26.33 7.65
CA ASP A 591 3.82 -27.44 7.04
C ASP A 591 4.97 -26.97 6.14
N GLY A 592 5.28 -25.66 6.11
CA GLY A 592 6.33 -25.11 5.27
C GLY A 592 6.06 -23.71 4.78
N ARG A 593 6.11 -23.51 3.47
CA ARG A 593 5.93 -22.20 2.82
C ARG A 593 5.05 -22.34 1.59
N ARG A 594 4.35 -21.27 1.26
CA ARG A 594 3.61 -21.12 0.02
C ARG A 594 4.18 -19.95 -0.77
N LEU A 595 4.63 -20.24 -1.98
CA LEU A 595 5.05 -19.23 -2.94
C LEU A 595 3.95 -19.03 -3.98
N ALA A 596 3.48 -17.81 -4.14
CA ALA A 596 2.65 -17.39 -5.26
C ALA A 596 3.49 -16.53 -6.19
N VAL A 597 3.48 -16.79 -7.50
CA VAL A 597 4.22 -16.02 -8.51
C VAL A 597 3.25 -15.50 -9.55
N ALA A 598 3.17 -14.18 -9.68
CA ALA A 598 2.39 -13.54 -10.74
C ALA A 598 3.25 -13.29 -11.98
N ASN A 599 2.65 -13.42 -13.17
CA ASN A 599 3.25 -12.91 -14.39
C ASN A 599 2.73 -11.49 -14.69
N GLY A 600 3.54 -10.48 -14.37
CA GLY A 600 3.29 -9.08 -14.72
C GLY A 600 3.73 -8.70 -16.14
N SER A 601 4.46 -9.57 -16.84
CA SER A 601 4.88 -9.36 -18.22
C SER A 601 3.70 -9.44 -19.19
N ALA A 602 3.79 -8.75 -20.33
CA ALA A 602 2.83 -8.88 -21.42
C ALA A 602 2.93 -10.25 -22.12
N ASP A 603 4.09 -10.89 -22.07
CA ASP A 603 4.32 -12.19 -22.68
C ASP A 603 4.13 -13.35 -21.68
N PRO A 604 3.77 -14.56 -22.14
CA PRO A 604 3.84 -15.75 -21.31
C PRO A 604 5.28 -16.00 -20.83
N ALA A 605 5.43 -16.51 -19.62
CA ALA A 605 6.74 -16.77 -19.02
C ALA A 605 6.81 -18.20 -18.42
N ARG A 606 8.02 -18.71 -18.22
CA ARG A 606 8.27 -19.98 -17.52
C ARG A 606 9.05 -19.72 -16.24
N PRO A 607 8.38 -19.48 -15.13
CA PRO A 607 9.05 -19.26 -13.86
C PRO A 607 10.02 -20.37 -13.51
N ARG A 608 11.24 -19.98 -13.14
CA ARG A 608 12.26 -20.83 -12.53
C ARG A 608 12.45 -20.37 -11.09
N ILE A 609 12.23 -21.28 -10.15
CA ILE A 609 12.27 -21.01 -8.71
C ILE A 609 13.52 -21.68 -8.16
N ASP A 610 14.48 -20.87 -7.71
CA ASP A 610 15.66 -21.33 -6.98
C ASP A 610 15.30 -21.48 -5.49
N LEU A 611 15.24 -22.73 -5.03
CA LEU A 611 14.90 -23.08 -3.65
C LEU A 611 16.14 -23.53 -2.91
N PRO A 612 16.63 -22.78 -1.92
CA PRO A 612 17.63 -23.31 -1.00
C PRO A 612 17.08 -24.57 -0.32
N HIS A 613 17.88 -25.63 -0.29
CA HIS A 613 17.47 -26.94 0.25
C HIS A 613 16.23 -27.52 -0.45
N ALA A 614 16.25 -27.53 -1.79
CA ALA A 614 15.15 -27.97 -2.62
C ALA A 614 14.61 -29.35 -2.19
N PRO A 615 13.29 -29.49 -1.99
CA PRO A 615 12.66 -30.79 -1.76
C PRO A 615 12.75 -31.66 -3.03
N ALA A 616 12.45 -32.95 -2.92
CA ALA A 616 12.45 -33.87 -4.07
C ALA A 616 11.36 -33.48 -5.11
N ALA A 617 10.24 -32.94 -4.64
CA ALA A 617 9.14 -32.49 -5.49
C ALA A 617 8.39 -31.34 -4.81
N VAL A 618 7.67 -30.55 -5.60
CA VAL A 618 6.77 -29.48 -5.16
C VAL A 618 5.41 -29.68 -5.81
N GLU A 619 4.34 -29.29 -5.09
CA GLU A 619 3.00 -29.23 -5.67
C GLU A 619 2.76 -27.83 -6.25
N ALA A 620 2.30 -27.79 -7.49
CA ALA A 620 2.07 -26.54 -8.18
C ALA A 620 0.65 -26.47 -8.79
N THR A 621 0.05 -25.29 -8.74
CA THR A 621 -1.26 -25.01 -9.33
C THR A 621 -1.17 -23.74 -10.17
N LEU A 622 -1.57 -23.85 -11.43
CA LEU A 622 -1.66 -22.73 -12.38
C LEU A 622 -3.05 -22.09 -12.29
N LEU A 623 -3.10 -20.79 -12.08
CA LEU A 623 -4.28 -19.95 -12.17
C LEU A 623 -4.16 -19.08 -13.43
N ALA A 624 -4.81 -19.49 -14.50
CA ALA A 624 -4.95 -18.65 -15.70
C ALA A 624 -6.15 -17.69 -15.55
N PRO A 625 -6.09 -16.47 -16.09
CA PRO A 625 -7.20 -15.51 -15.97
C PRO A 625 -8.53 -16.09 -16.41
N LEU A 626 -9.54 -16.00 -15.53
CA LEU A 626 -10.92 -16.43 -15.78
C LEU A 626 -11.10 -17.92 -16.13
N ALA A 627 -10.09 -18.74 -15.86
CA ALA A 627 -10.12 -20.19 -16.07
C ALA A 627 -10.18 -20.94 -14.73
N VAL A 628 -10.57 -22.21 -14.79
CA VAL A 628 -10.53 -23.10 -13.64
C VAL A 628 -9.07 -23.40 -13.30
N PRO A 629 -8.67 -23.38 -12.00
CA PRO A 629 -7.32 -23.74 -11.56
C PRO A 629 -6.93 -25.16 -12.02
N VAL A 630 -5.67 -25.33 -12.42
CA VAL A 630 -5.15 -26.61 -12.93
C VAL A 630 -3.87 -26.99 -12.19
N ALA A 631 -3.81 -28.22 -11.67
CA ALA A 631 -2.55 -28.78 -11.20
C ALA A 631 -1.55 -28.84 -12.35
N THR A 632 -0.29 -28.48 -12.11
CA THR A 632 0.75 -28.41 -13.15
C THR A 632 2.05 -29.03 -12.67
N GLY A 633 2.88 -29.50 -13.61
CA GLY A 633 4.19 -30.04 -13.35
C GLY A 633 5.26 -28.97 -13.19
N MET A 634 6.30 -29.32 -12.43
CA MET A 634 7.54 -28.55 -12.35
C MET A 634 8.73 -29.48 -12.47
N THR A 635 9.60 -29.22 -13.45
CA THR A 635 10.83 -30.00 -13.66
C THR A 635 11.93 -29.48 -12.72
N SER A 636 12.50 -30.41 -11.93
CA SER A 636 13.63 -30.12 -11.03
C SER A 636 14.95 -30.23 -11.77
N SER A 637 15.83 -29.25 -11.65
CA SER A 637 17.19 -29.25 -12.19
C SER A 637 18.11 -28.35 -11.35
N ALA A 638 19.22 -28.91 -10.89
CA ALA A 638 20.28 -28.18 -10.17
C ALA A 638 19.77 -27.30 -9.00
N GLY A 639 18.85 -27.82 -8.18
CA GLY A 639 18.33 -27.11 -7.02
C GLY A 639 17.25 -26.07 -7.33
N ALA A 640 16.78 -26.03 -8.57
CA ALA A 640 15.69 -25.15 -8.97
C ALA A 640 14.55 -25.95 -9.63
N PHE A 641 13.35 -25.39 -9.59
CA PHE A 641 12.16 -25.92 -10.25
C PHE A 641 11.71 -24.97 -11.37
N THR A 642 11.50 -25.50 -12.55
CA THR A 642 10.99 -24.76 -13.71
C THR A 642 9.58 -25.22 -14.04
N LEU A 643 8.66 -24.30 -14.26
CA LEU A 643 7.29 -24.60 -14.66
C LEU A 643 7.28 -25.30 -16.03
N ASP A 644 6.57 -26.43 -16.14
CA ASP A 644 6.49 -27.22 -17.38
C ASP A 644 5.54 -26.61 -18.43
N ALA A 645 4.71 -25.65 -18.02
CA ALA A 645 3.76 -24.90 -18.85
C ALA A 645 4.12 -23.41 -18.91
N ASP A 646 3.49 -22.68 -19.80
CA ASP A 646 3.59 -21.22 -19.83
C ASP A 646 2.63 -20.59 -18.82
N LEU A 647 3.14 -19.70 -17.96
CA LEU A 647 2.35 -18.85 -17.09
C LEU A 647 1.86 -17.64 -17.92
N PRO A 648 0.54 -17.53 -18.19
CA PRO A 648 0.02 -16.45 -19.04
C PRO A 648 0.15 -15.08 -18.37
N HIS A 649 0.04 -14.02 -19.16
CA HIS A 649 -0.08 -12.64 -18.66
C HIS A 649 -1.14 -12.55 -17.56
N ARG A 650 -0.79 -11.90 -16.44
CA ARG A 650 -1.65 -11.76 -15.24
C ARG A 650 -2.07 -13.09 -14.58
N GLY A 651 -1.56 -14.23 -15.04
CA GLY A 651 -1.74 -15.51 -14.37
C GLY A 651 -0.91 -15.59 -13.08
N TRP A 652 -1.29 -16.55 -12.24
CA TRP A 652 -0.60 -16.86 -11.00
C TRP A 652 -0.18 -18.34 -10.95
N LEU A 653 0.99 -18.61 -10.43
CA LEU A 653 1.47 -19.94 -10.09
C LEU A 653 1.52 -20.05 -8.56
N LEU A 654 0.82 -21.02 -7.99
CA LEU A 654 0.89 -21.34 -6.56
C LEU A 654 1.78 -22.57 -6.38
N VAL A 655 2.79 -22.49 -5.52
CA VAL A 655 3.73 -23.56 -5.22
C VAL A 655 3.77 -23.81 -3.72
N ASP A 656 3.41 -25.01 -3.29
CA ASP A 656 3.56 -25.43 -1.90
C ASP A 656 4.96 -26.05 -1.71
N VAL A 657 5.77 -25.41 -0.89
CA VAL A 657 7.14 -25.82 -0.56
C VAL A 657 7.12 -26.46 0.82
N PRO A 658 7.25 -27.78 0.93
CA PRO A 658 7.24 -28.45 2.24
C PRO A 658 8.39 -27.95 3.12
N GLY A 659 8.09 -27.73 4.40
CA GLY A 659 9.05 -27.28 5.40
C GLY A 659 10.07 -28.35 5.73
N GLN A 660 11.34 -27.98 5.85
CA GLN A 660 12.20 -28.66 6.80
C GLN A 660 11.83 -28.18 8.19
N GLU A 661 11.87 -29.03 9.20
CA GLU A 661 11.67 -28.66 10.61
C GLU A 661 12.61 -27.50 10.96
N VAL A 662 12.10 -26.27 10.88
CA VAL A 662 12.82 -25.11 11.43
C VAL A 662 12.56 -25.14 12.92
N SER A 663 13.59 -25.44 13.71
CA SER A 663 13.53 -25.23 15.15
C SER A 663 12.95 -23.86 15.42
N PRO A 664 11.96 -23.74 16.32
CA PRO A 664 11.34 -22.46 16.62
C PRO A 664 12.43 -21.49 17.08
N LEU A 665 12.54 -20.35 16.39
CA LEU A 665 13.33 -19.22 16.85
C LEU A 665 12.84 -18.91 18.26
N SER A 666 13.74 -18.96 19.22
CA SER A 666 13.42 -18.61 20.62
C SER A 666 12.78 -17.22 20.62
N PRO A 667 11.67 -17.02 21.34
CA PRO A 667 11.05 -15.70 21.42
C PRO A 667 12.08 -14.68 21.94
N PRO A 668 12.06 -13.45 21.47
CA PRO A 668 12.94 -12.41 21.99
C PRO A 668 12.71 -12.33 23.51
N ARG A 669 13.79 -12.44 24.29
CA ARG A 669 13.73 -12.20 25.72
C ARG A 669 13.27 -10.76 25.93
N ALA A 670 12.23 -10.59 26.76
CA ALA A 670 11.61 -9.34 27.15
C ALA A 670 12.62 -8.32 27.73
#